data_cbb09e10c87c0b7b3a6e82d495ce9a39
#
_entry.id   cbb09e10c87c0b7b3a6e82d495ce9a39
#
_cell.length_a   1.000
_cell.length_b   1.000
_cell.length_c   1.000
_cell.angle_alpha   90.00
_cell.angle_beta   90.00
_cell.angle_gamma   90.00
#
_symmetry.space_group_name_H-M   'P 1'
#
loop_
_entity.id
_entity.type
_entity.pdbx_description
1 polymer ?
#
loop_
_entity_poly.entity_id
_entity_poly.type
_entity_poly.pdbx_seq_one_letter_code
_entity_poly.pdbx_strand_id
1 'polypeptide(L)'
;MFIFLLILFVCILLLPSRARADEAPAAHQRRSLQSLHDAFSSAANSQYAYSIAHRLATDLHLHNNATYGGRQAGSDAEHAAADYLADEMRRIGLSDVEKAAAKCDKWQFNGASFTVNGKEYPVYTYATASTIPEGITAPIVYVGRGTMYDYEGVDVKGKIVLVDIDQRADWWITYPMLEAEHQGAAAILAANVGGFGQVADDALNSQDICGPTSIPTCSIGVRASREIRAQLPHGTVLGTLKVDNTVEIGKGTTYNVTGRIRGKSSEFQILLGGHYDTHFWGFQDDCCAVGLVLAAAKAMLDIGFEPENDIVFCLHGAEEWGSSYTQFDWTVGAWEMINTLHPEWVGKTLAFLNFELPAYEFATYTTTYSAPEMFSLLRDFTTRYPYAPKPQGCFPDGVLTEGYQTYTYSDDFSYYAAGVPSTVNGFLLQKDMEHVHPFYIDYYHTQYDTPDTYNDAVMAFNLRYYGALAIYIDQMPALQLDFTAQHTRLKDALDADIFAQSGADAALYRSVVESLLPPAQALKARIDTLNARYLAADEAGDIAEMARLRQAGRPLIRKVLNAFRYCQKYLLGLMYERPIVPHQAPQETIALCQHIIDCLVRHDPATAVDQYVATVNNCLESYSIYFSPAVIDTLNDMNWGAGNQDNLYFGTNINFDKAEVEEASRSVYQRRAEIGGDFAKEIRVYRDAIDMEKKKLRADVHKETEAIGWLKDLLG
;
A
#
# COMPACT_ATOMS: atom_id res chain seq x y z
N MET A 1 -58.62 -56.79 -16.04
CA MET A 1 -57.69 -55.75 -15.59
C MET A 1 -56.23 -56.01 -16.03
N PHE A 2 -56.02 -56.94 -16.98
CA PHE A 2 -54.65 -57.27 -17.49
C PHE A 2 -54.48 -56.98 -19.00
N ILE A 3 -55.53 -56.57 -19.68
CA ILE A 3 -55.49 -56.29 -21.15
C ILE A 3 -55.30 -54.80 -21.47
N PHE A 4 -55.52 -53.89 -20.53
CA PHE A 4 -55.33 -52.45 -20.74
C PHE A 4 -53.87 -51.95 -20.56
N LEU A 5 -53.03 -52.74 -19.92
CA LEU A 5 -51.62 -52.41 -19.72
C LEU A 5 -50.69 -52.79 -20.88
N LEU A 6 -51.15 -53.71 -21.77
CA LEU A 6 -50.37 -54.18 -22.92
C LEU A 6 -50.47 -53.23 -24.15
N ILE A 7 -51.53 -52.46 -24.23
CA ILE A 7 -51.75 -51.52 -25.34
C ILE A 7 -50.98 -50.20 -25.13
N LEU A 8 -50.69 -49.83 -23.88
CA LEU A 8 -49.91 -48.65 -23.58
C LEU A 8 -48.39 -48.85 -23.81
N PHE A 9 -47.91 -50.11 -23.78
CA PHE A 9 -46.48 -50.41 -23.99
C PHE A 9 -46.08 -50.57 -25.43
N VAL A 10 -47.04 -50.85 -26.34
CA VAL A 10 -46.76 -50.97 -27.78
C VAL A 10 -46.86 -49.65 -28.50
N CYS A 11 -47.56 -48.64 -27.94
CA CYS A 11 -47.63 -47.28 -28.54
C CYS A 11 -46.38 -46.40 -28.20
N ILE A 12 -45.51 -46.81 -27.25
CA ILE A 12 -44.28 -46.06 -26.92
C ILE A 12 -43.11 -46.51 -27.82
N LEU A 13 -43.20 -47.61 -28.52
CA LEU A 13 -42.14 -48.15 -29.38
C LEU A 13 -42.20 -47.73 -30.84
N LEU A 14 -43.15 -46.86 -31.27
CA LEU A 14 -43.33 -46.44 -32.67
C LEU A 14 -43.29 -44.91 -32.86
N LEU A 15 -42.71 -44.15 -31.90
CA LEU A 15 -42.33 -42.77 -32.18
C LEU A 15 -41.01 -42.77 -32.96
N PRO A 16 -40.93 -42.12 -34.14
CA PRO A 16 -39.67 -42.01 -34.83
C PRO A 16 -38.71 -41.20 -33.94
N SER A 17 -37.54 -41.73 -33.65
CA SER A 17 -36.44 -40.99 -33.08
C SER A 17 -36.16 -39.80 -34.00
N ARG A 18 -36.67 -38.63 -33.61
CA ARG A 18 -36.12 -37.39 -34.14
C ARG A 18 -34.68 -37.37 -33.67
N ALA A 19 -33.78 -37.67 -34.62
CA ALA A 19 -32.38 -37.32 -34.46
C ALA A 19 -32.37 -35.84 -34.02
N ARG A 20 -31.91 -35.56 -32.80
CA ARG A 20 -31.45 -34.23 -32.46
C ARG A 20 -30.36 -33.95 -33.50
N ALA A 21 -30.64 -33.08 -34.45
CA ALA A 21 -29.54 -32.42 -35.12
C ALA A 21 -28.63 -31.87 -34.00
N ASP A 22 -27.43 -32.33 -33.96
CA ASP A 22 -26.37 -31.64 -33.20
C ASP A 22 -26.38 -30.21 -33.76
N GLU A 23 -27.05 -29.29 -33.03
CA GLU A 23 -26.79 -27.87 -33.21
C GLU A 23 -25.29 -27.75 -32.88
N ALA A 24 -24.48 -27.59 -33.90
CA ALA A 24 -23.12 -27.15 -33.76
C ALA A 24 -23.18 -25.96 -32.79
N PRO A 25 -22.33 -25.90 -31.74
CA PRO A 25 -22.34 -24.80 -30.83
C PRO A 25 -22.27 -23.55 -31.67
N ALA A 26 -23.25 -22.66 -31.48
CA ALA A 26 -23.33 -21.39 -32.20
C ALA A 26 -21.94 -20.77 -32.07
N ALA A 27 -21.26 -20.58 -33.19
CA ALA A 27 -19.94 -19.95 -33.18
C ALA A 27 -20.12 -18.63 -32.43
N HIS A 28 -19.57 -18.52 -31.22
CA HIS A 28 -19.66 -17.32 -30.43
C HIS A 28 -19.14 -16.20 -31.32
N GLN A 29 -20.04 -15.31 -31.76
CA GLN A 29 -19.66 -14.20 -32.60
C GLN A 29 -18.74 -13.34 -31.78
N ARG A 30 -17.44 -13.28 -32.16
CA ARG A 30 -16.44 -12.50 -31.45
C ARG A 30 -16.93 -11.07 -31.27
N ARG A 31 -16.91 -10.57 -30.04
CA ARG A 31 -17.21 -9.17 -29.71
C ARG A 31 -16.01 -8.30 -30.01
N SER A 32 -16.22 -7.10 -30.57
CA SER A 32 -15.21 -6.05 -30.63
C SER A 32 -14.84 -5.59 -29.21
N LEU A 33 -13.71 -4.96 -29.05
CA LEU A 33 -13.28 -4.41 -27.76
C LEU A 33 -14.33 -3.48 -27.16
N GLN A 34 -14.90 -2.58 -27.98
CA GLN A 34 -16.00 -1.71 -27.53
C GLN A 34 -17.21 -2.51 -27.05
N SER A 35 -17.61 -3.52 -27.79
CA SER A 35 -18.75 -4.38 -27.41
C SER A 35 -18.46 -5.21 -26.14
N LEU A 36 -17.21 -5.59 -25.89
CA LEU A 36 -16.81 -6.23 -24.64
C LEU A 36 -16.92 -5.26 -23.46
N HIS A 37 -16.46 -4.03 -23.62
CA HIS A 37 -16.57 -3.00 -22.59
C HIS A 37 -18.01 -2.65 -22.28
N ASP A 38 -18.87 -2.48 -23.29
CA ASP A 38 -20.28 -2.18 -23.10
C ASP A 38 -21.01 -3.32 -22.37
N ALA A 39 -20.70 -4.57 -22.74
CA ALA A 39 -21.25 -5.74 -22.08
C ALA A 39 -20.78 -5.83 -20.62
N PHE A 40 -19.48 -5.64 -20.37
CA PHE A 40 -18.92 -5.63 -19.02
C PHE A 40 -19.54 -4.52 -18.17
N SER A 41 -19.58 -3.29 -18.69
CA SER A 41 -20.17 -2.12 -18.00
C SER A 41 -21.64 -2.35 -17.64
N SER A 42 -22.36 -3.06 -18.49
CA SER A 42 -23.77 -3.42 -18.23
C SER A 42 -23.94 -4.54 -17.21
N ALA A 43 -22.97 -5.44 -17.09
CA ALA A 43 -22.96 -6.54 -16.12
C ALA A 43 -22.34 -6.15 -14.77
N ALA A 44 -21.53 -5.10 -14.75
CA ALA A 44 -20.88 -4.58 -13.54
C ALA A 44 -21.92 -4.15 -12.49
N ASN A 45 -21.93 -4.85 -11.35
CA ASN A 45 -22.95 -4.74 -10.32
C ASN A 45 -22.38 -4.26 -9.00
N SER A 46 -22.49 -2.95 -8.73
CA SER A 46 -22.03 -2.34 -7.48
C SER A 46 -22.79 -2.83 -6.24
N GLN A 47 -24.06 -3.25 -6.38
CA GLN A 47 -24.81 -3.82 -5.27
C GLN A 47 -24.31 -5.21 -4.87
N TYR A 48 -23.78 -5.99 -5.81
CA TYR A 48 -23.10 -7.23 -5.48
C TYR A 48 -21.78 -6.93 -4.75
N ALA A 49 -20.99 -5.96 -5.22
CA ALA A 49 -19.79 -5.49 -4.52
C ALA A 49 -20.11 -5.05 -3.08
N TYR A 50 -21.13 -4.20 -2.91
CA TYR A 50 -21.62 -3.78 -1.60
C TYR A 50 -22.02 -4.98 -0.72
N SER A 51 -22.70 -5.98 -1.27
CA SER A 51 -23.17 -7.13 -0.47
C SER A 51 -22.00 -7.94 0.12
N ILE A 52 -20.89 -8.05 -0.61
CA ILE A 52 -19.65 -8.69 -0.13
C ILE A 52 -18.98 -7.83 0.95
N ALA A 53 -18.77 -6.55 0.66
CA ALA A 53 -18.15 -5.61 1.60
C ALA A 53 -18.96 -5.53 2.90
N HIS A 54 -20.27 -5.36 2.80
CA HIS A 54 -21.17 -5.33 3.95
C HIS A 54 -21.08 -6.59 4.80
N ARG A 55 -21.08 -7.77 4.17
CA ARG A 55 -20.95 -9.02 4.90
C ARG A 55 -19.62 -9.13 5.63
N LEU A 56 -18.51 -8.79 4.97
CA LEU A 56 -17.20 -8.79 5.59
C LEU A 56 -17.12 -7.84 6.79
N ALA A 57 -17.75 -6.67 6.70
CA ALA A 57 -17.70 -5.67 7.76
C ALA A 57 -18.72 -5.89 8.89
N THR A 58 -19.77 -6.73 8.71
CA THR A 58 -20.86 -6.83 9.70
C THR A 58 -21.14 -8.23 10.22
N ASP A 59 -20.62 -9.28 9.58
CA ASP A 59 -20.77 -10.65 10.07
C ASP A 59 -19.79 -10.91 11.22
N LEU A 60 -20.30 -10.96 12.44
CA LEU A 60 -19.50 -11.14 13.66
C LEU A 60 -18.65 -12.40 13.68
N HIS A 61 -18.97 -13.40 12.85
CA HIS A 61 -18.13 -14.61 12.71
C HIS A 61 -16.83 -14.34 11.93
N LEU A 62 -16.74 -13.19 11.27
CA LEU A 62 -15.58 -12.74 10.51
C LEU A 62 -14.78 -11.65 11.26
N HIS A 63 -15.01 -11.51 12.57
CA HIS A 63 -14.34 -10.53 13.42
C HIS A 63 -13.88 -11.16 14.74
N ASN A 64 -12.75 -10.69 15.25
CA ASN A 64 -12.19 -11.16 16.53
C ASN A 64 -12.94 -10.60 17.73
N ASN A 65 -13.53 -9.42 17.61
CA ASN A 65 -14.21 -8.73 18.70
C ASN A 65 -15.61 -8.26 18.29
N ALA A 66 -16.62 -8.57 19.11
CA ALA A 66 -18.01 -8.22 18.81
C ALA A 66 -18.35 -6.74 18.96
N THR A 67 -17.50 -5.96 19.63
CA THR A 67 -17.72 -4.53 19.85
C THR A 67 -16.99 -3.65 18.83
N TYR A 68 -15.78 -4.05 18.46
CA TYR A 68 -14.88 -3.24 17.66
C TYR A 68 -14.50 -3.89 16.31
N GLY A 69 -14.91 -5.14 16.07
CA GLY A 69 -14.52 -5.84 14.84
C GLY A 69 -13.09 -6.39 14.87
N GLY A 70 -12.40 -6.23 13.77
CA GLY A 70 -11.00 -6.61 13.57
C GLY A 70 -10.82 -8.00 12.95
N ARG A 71 -9.97 -8.07 11.94
CA ARG A 71 -9.47 -9.28 11.25
C ARG A 71 -7.98 -9.14 11.07
N GLN A 72 -7.28 -9.10 12.17
CA GLN A 72 -5.84 -8.85 12.17
C GLN A 72 -5.06 -10.06 11.65
N ALA A 73 -3.84 -9.82 11.18
CA ALA A 73 -2.95 -10.81 10.60
C ALA A 73 -2.80 -12.08 11.45
N GLY A 74 -2.98 -13.23 10.82
CA GLY A 74 -2.86 -14.55 11.44
C GLY A 74 -3.96 -14.89 12.46
N SER A 75 -4.98 -14.06 12.61
CA SER A 75 -6.07 -14.26 13.56
C SER A 75 -7.10 -15.28 13.06
N ASP A 76 -7.92 -15.78 14.00
CA ASP A 76 -8.97 -16.74 13.68
C ASP A 76 -10.04 -16.13 12.76
N ALA A 77 -10.34 -14.82 12.90
CA ALA A 77 -11.28 -14.11 12.04
C ALA A 77 -10.74 -13.91 10.61
N GLU A 78 -9.45 -13.61 10.47
CA GLU A 78 -8.80 -13.52 9.16
C GLU A 78 -8.87 -14.89 8.43
N HIS A 79 -8.61 -16.00 9.14
CA HIS A 79 -8.70 -17.33 8.56
C HIS A 79 -10.13 -17.67 8.13
N ALA A 80 -11.14 -17.31 8.95
CA ALA A 80 -12.55 -17.49 8.60
C ALA A 80 -12.97 -16.67 7.38
N ALA A 81 -12.47 -15.43 7.27
CA ALA A 81 -12.70 -14.59 6.09
C ALA A 81 -12.04 -15.18 4.83
N ALA A 82 -10.81 -15.70 4.93
CA ALA A 82 -10.15 -16.39 3.83
C ALA A 82 -10.94 -17.61 3.35
N ASP A 83 -11.55 -18.39 4.26
CA ASP A 83 -12.42 -19.52 3.91
C ASP A 83 -13.69 -19.05 3.18
N TYR A 84 -14.35 -18.02 3.71
CA TYR A 84 -15.52 -17.42 3.08
C TYR A 84 -15.20 -16.91 1.66
N LEU A 85 -14.09 -16.21 1.49
CA LEU A 85 -13.68 -15.65 0.19
C LEU A 85 -13.34 -16.73 -0.82
N ALA A 86 -12.66 -17.79 -0.41
CA ALA A 86 -12.39 -18.94 -1.28
C ALA A 86 -13.68 -19.64 -1.72
N ASP A 87 -14.65 -19.79 -0.81
CA ASP A 87 -15.94 -20.38 -1.14
C ASP A 87 -16.76 -19.46 -2.06
N GLU A 88 -16.72 -18.15 -1.87
CA GLU A 88 -17.39 -17.19 -2.74
C GLU A 88 -16.76 -17.18 -4.13
N MET A 89 -15.44 -17.23 -4.27
CA MET A 89 -14.75 -17.37 -5.56
C MET A 89 -15.19 -18.64 -6.31
N ARG A 90 -15.32 -19.79 -5.61
CA ARG A 90 -15.84 -21.02 -6.19
C ARG A 90 -17.32 -20.89 -6.58
N ARG A 91 -18.12 -20.24 -5.74
CA ARG A 91 -19.56 -20.03 -5.96
C ARG A 91 -19.84 -19.20 -7.21
N ILE A 92 -19.05 -18.18 -7.49
CA ILE A 92 -19.21 -17.37 -8.71
C ILE A 92 -18.65 -18.06 -9.97
N GLY A 93 -17.86 -19.13 -9.81
CA GLY A 93 -17.37 -19.96 -10.93
C GLY A 93 -15.91 -19.70 -11.33
N LEU A 94 -15.10 -19.07 -10.48
CA LEU A 94 -13.66 -18.99 -10.73
C LEU A 94 -13.02 -20.38 -10.66
N SER A 95 -12.03 -20.60 -11.51
CA SER A 95 -11.21 -21.81 -11.53
C SER A 95 -9.96 -21.65 -10.67
N ASP A 96 -9.32 -22.78 -10.32
CA ASP A 96 -8.05 -22.84 -9.59
C ASP A 96 -8.07 -21.99 -8.30
N VAL A 97 -9.17 -22.08 -7.56
CA VAL A 97 -9.28 -21.34 -6.29
C VAL A 97 -8.34 -21.93 -5.26
N GLU A 98 -7.43 -21.11 -4.76
CA GLU A 98 -6.39 -21.46 -3.82
C GLU A 98 -6.40 -20.54 -2.60
N LYS A 99 -6.04 -21.10 -1.43
CA LYS A 99 -5.63 -20.37 -0.22
C LYS A 99 -4.13 -20.61 -0.05
N ALA A 100 -3.30 -19.71 -0.50
CA ALA A 100 -1.86 -19.80 -0.38
C ALA A 100 -1.41 -19.31 0.99
N ALA A 101 -0.84 -20.20 1.80
CA ALA A 101 -0.39 -19.85 3.14
C ALA A 101 0.92 -19.06 3.09
N ALA A 102 0.94 -17.92 3.75
CA ALA A 102 2.10 -17.07 3.91
C ALA A 102 2.48 -16.93 5.39
N LYS A 103 3.76 -16.69 5.66
CA LYS A 103 4.26 -16.39 6.99
C LYS A 103 3.86 -14.97 7.40
N CYS A 104 3.43 -14.83 8.66
CA CYS A 104 3.28 -13.51 9.29
C CYS A 104 3.50 -13.66 10.81
N ASP A 105 3.51 -12.54 11.51
CA ASP A 105 3.27 -12.53 12.93
C ASP A 105 1.76 -12.71 13.19
N LYS A 106 1.36 -13.16 14.36
CA LYS A 106 -0.04 -13.20 14.78
C LYS A 106 -0.31 -12.08 15.75
N TRP A 107 -1.32 -11.28 15.44
CA TRP A 107 -1.94 -10.39 16.41
C TRP A 107 -3.46 -10.55 16.36
N GLN A 108 -4.08 -10.75 17.53
CA GLN A 108 -5.52 -10.84 17.66
C GLN A 108 -5.97 -10.03 18.87
N PHE A 109 -6.78 -9.03 18.65
CA PHE A 109 -7.41 -8.26 19.71
C PHE A 109 -8.63 -9.02 20.26
N ASN A 110 -8.54 -9.48 21.51
CA ASN A 110 -9.66 -10.15 22.21
C ASN A 110 -10.49 -9.15 23.01
N GLY A 111 -9.86 -8.11 23.57
CA GLY A 111 -10.54 -7.05 24.31
C GLY A 111 -9.63 -6.22 25.17
N ALA A 112 -10.12 -5.05 25.56
CA ALA A 112 -9.47 -4.19 26.55
C ALA A 112 -10.51 -3.40 27.36
N SER A 113 -10.16 -2.99 28.59
CA SER A 113 -10.98 -2.11 29.40
C SER A 113 -10.12 -1.16 30.23
N PHE A 114 -10.57 0.07 30.38
CA PHE A 114 -9.92 1.06 31.21
C PHE A 114 -10.92 1.75 32.13
N THR A 115 -10.67 1.70 33.42
CA THR A 115 -11.57 2.23 34.44
C THR A 115 -10.85 3.26 35.33
N VAL A 116 -11.45 4.43 35.51
CA VAL A 116 -10.95 5.48 36.40
C VAL A 116 -12.08 5.91 37.33
N ASN A 117 -11.87 5.84 38.65
CA ASN A 117 -12.87 6.20 39.66
C ASN A 117 -14.23 5.51 39.45
N GLY A 118 -14.25 4.26 38.98
CA GLY A 118 -15.47 3.49 38.73
C GLY A 118 -16.20 3.83 37.42
N LYS A 119 -15.70 4.79 36.62
CA LYS A 119 -16.16 5.05 35.25
C LYS A 119 -15.29 4.30 34.26
N GLU A 120 -15.92 3.55 33.36
CA GLU A 120 -15.24 2.87 32.24
C GLU A 120 -15.10 3.82 31.06
N TYR A 121 -13.94 3.74 30.40
CA TYR A 121 -13.58 4.47 29.19
C TYR A 121 -13.22 3.47 28.09
N PRO A 122 -13.78 3.60 26.89
CA PRO A 122 -13.39 2.78 25.74
C PRO A 122 -11.91 2.92 25.42
N VAL A 123 -11.27 1.79 25.15
CA VAL A 123 -9.87 1.69 24.69
C VAL A 123 -9.73 0.58 23.68
N TYR A 124 -8.75 0.69 22.78
CA TYR A 124 -8.38 -0.33 21.82
C TYR A 124 -6.87 -0.45 21.77
N THR A 125 -6.31 -1.63 21.52
CA THR A 125 -4.85 -1.79 21.49
C THR A 125 -4.28 -1.45 20.13
N TYR A 126 -3.03 -1.01 20.14
CA TYR A 126 -2.21 -0.99 18.91
C TYR A 126 -1.67 -2.40 18.62
N ALA A 127 -1.19 -2.62 17.40
CA ALA A 127 -0.63 -3.89 16.99
C ALA A 127 0.50 -4.33 17.94
N THR A 128 0.55 -5.62 18.26
CA THR A 128 1.54 -6.25 19.15
C THR A 128 1.60 -5.75 20.59
N ALA A 129 0.69 -4.87 21.00
CA ALA A 129 0.64 -4.42 22.40
C ALA A 129 0.59 -5.61 23.38
N SER A 130 1.35 -5.53 24.46
CA SER A 130 1.46 -6.58 25.46
C SER A 130 0.13 -6.85 26.16
N THR A 131 -0.13 -8.11 26.45
CA THR A 131 -1.34 -8.55 27.15
C THR A 131 -1.19 -8.46 28.67
N ILE A 132 -2.26 -8.05 29.36
CA ILE A 132 -2.37 -8.04 30.84
C ILE A 132 -3.83 -8.29 31.24
N PRO A 133 -4.34 -9.51 31.09
CA PRO A 133 -5.75 -9.82 31.31
C PRO A 133 -6.18 -9.72 32.78
N GLU A 134 -5.26 -9.93 33.73
CA GLU A 134 -5.50 -9.70 35.16
C GLU A 134 -5.63 -8.22 35.50
N GLY A 135 -5.05 -7.35 34.68
CA GLY A 135 -5.09 -5.91 34.83
C GLY A 135 -4.02 -5.34 35.75
N ILE A 136 -3.74 -4.05 35.54
CA ILE A 136 -2.92 -3.22 36.42
C ILE A 136 -3.74 -2.08 36.97
N THR A 137 -3.52 -1.73 38.23
CA THR A 137 -4.05 -0.51 38.84
C THR A 137 -2.89 0.38 39.24
N ALA A 138 -2.76 1.56 38.65
CA ALA A 138 -1.66 2.47 38.87
C ALA A 138 -2.07 3.95 38.75
N PRO A 139 -1.29 4.87 39.33
CA PRO A 139 -1.51 6.30 39.11
C PRO A 139 -1.39 6.67 37.63
N ILE A 140 -2.22 7.61 37.20
CA ILE A 140 -2.16 8.16 35.83
C ILE A 140 -1.34 9.45 35.84
N VAL A 141 -0.48 9.61 34.81
CA VAL A 141 0.32 10.81 34.59
C VAL A 141 0.20 11.24 33.13
N TYR A 142 -0.04 12.50 32.87
CA TYR A 142 -0.03 13.06 31.52
C TYR A 142 1.37 13.59 31.18
N VAL A 143 1.89 13.22 30.01
CA VAL A 143 3.24 13.54 29.54
C VAL A 143 3.22 14.09 28.12
N GLY A 144 2.41 15.11 27.89
CA GLY A 144 2.42 15.85 26.63
C GLY A 144 2.36 14.95 25.40
N ARG A 145 3.35 15.09 24.52
CA ARG A 145 3.49 14.32 23.27
C ARG A 145 4.31 13.02 23.44
N GLY A 146 4.78 12.73 24.68
CA GLY A 146 5.57 11.53 24.96
C GLY A 146 7.02 11.57 24.48
N THR A 147 7.57 12.77 24.23
CA THR A 147 8.99 12.96 23.88
C THR A 147 9.88 12.87 25.12
N MET A 148 11.18 12.61 24.95
CA MET A 148 12.11 12.61 26.08
C MET A 148 12.08 13.91 26.92
N TYR A 149 11.75 15.04 26.27
CA TYR A 149 11.64 16.35 26.95
C TYR A 149 10.38 16.48 27.79
N ASP A 150 9.29 15.80 27.41
CA ASP A 150 8.03 15.79 28.17
C ASP A 150 8.16 14.99 29.49
N TYR A 151 9.14 14.10 29.59
CA TYR A 151 9.44 13.33 30.80
C TYR A 151 10.37 14.04 31.75
N GLU A 152 11.00 15.16 31.39
CA GLU A 152 11.93 15.88 32.26
C GLU A 152 11.25 16.31 33.57
N GLY A 153 11.72 15.80 34.71
CA GLY A 153 11.19 16.09 36.05
C GLY A 153 9.85 15.40 36.38
N VAL A 154 9.37 14.50 35.52
CA VAL A 154 8.13 13.74 35.73
C VAL A 154 8.46 12.30 36.14
N ASP A 155 8.03 11.89 37.35
CA ASP A 155 8.14 10.49 37.78
C ASP A 155 7.01 9.66 37.16
N VAL A 156 7.34 8.74 36.27
CA VAL A 156 6.37 7.85 35.60
C VAL A 156 6.59 6.37 35.95
N LYS A 157 7.59 6.05 36.76
CA LYS A 157 7.94 4.66 37.06
C LYS A 157 6.77 3.90 37.69
N GLY A 158 6.34 2.83 37.00
CA GLY A 158 5.23 1.99 37.42
C GLY A 158 3.85 2.67 37.32
N LYS A 159 3.72 3.78 36.56
CA LYS A 159 2.48 4.50 36.35
C LYS A 159 1.92 4.27 34.94
N ILE A 160 0.65 4.60 34.76
CA ILE A 160 -0.01 4.65 33.45
C ILE A 160 0.24 6.04 32.85
N VAL A 161 0.91 6.08 31.72
CA VAL A 161 1.19 7.33 31.00
C VAL A 161 0.05 7.63 30.03
N LEU A 162 -0.36 8.89 29.97
CA LEU A 162 -1.33 9.41 28.99
C LEU A 162 -0.62 10.44 28.12
N VAL A 163 -0.70 10.27 26.79
CA VAL A 163 -0.08 11.17 25.81
C VAL A 163 -1.09 11.63 24.78
N ASP A 164 -0.81 12.76 24.15
CA ASP A 164 -1.46 13.23 22.92
C ASP A 164 -0.54 12.95 21.73
N ILE A 165 -1.07 12.38 20.65
CA ILE A 165 -0.30 12.13 19.41
C ILE A 165 -1.00 12.73 18.20
N ASP A 166 -0.20 13.17 17.23
CA ASP A 166 -0.63 13.53 15.88
C ASP A 166 0.22 12.73 14.89
N GLN A 167 -0.36 11.66 14.36
CA GLN A 167 0.37 10.69 13.52
C GLN A 167 0.75 11.23 12.13
N ARG A 168 0.23 12.38 11.71
CA ARG A 168 0.62 13.01 10.45
C ARG A 168 1.60 14.16 10.62
N ALA A 169 1.46 14.92 11.70
CA ALA A 169 2.33 16.06 11.98
C ALA A 169 3.56 15.68 12.79
N ASP A 170 3.47 14.61 13.58
CA ASP A 170 4.49 14.20 14.53
C ASP A 170 5.12 12.83 14.20
N TRP A 171 4.66 11.78 14.84
CA TRP A 171 5.22 10.42 14.77
C TRP A 171 4.16 9.35 15.06
N TRP A 172 4.53 8.12 14.72
CA TRP A 172 3.75 6.93 15.06
C TRP A 172 3.84 6.60 16.54
N ILE A 173 2.89 5.80 17.05
CA ILE A 173 2.81 5.41 18.47
C ILE A 173 4.06 4.66 18.96
N THR A 174 4.80 4.03 18.08
CA THR A 174 6.03 3.29 18.39
C THR A 174 7.04 4.12 19.19
N TYR A 175 7.25 5.37 18.83
CA TYR A 175 8.21 6.25 19.48
C TYR A 175 7.81 6.61 20.91
N PRO A 176 6.63 7.22 21.18
CA PRO A 176 6.23 7.53 22.55
C PRO A 176 6.00 6.27 23.39
N MET A 177 5.66 5.12 22.78
CA MET A 177 5.54 3.86 23.48
C MET A 177 6.90 3.37 23.99
N LEU A 178 7.92 3.33 23.14
CA LEU A 178 9.29 2.95 23.54
C LEU A 178 9.89 3.93 24.54
N GLU A 179 9.61 5.23 24.40
CA GLU A 179 10.06 6.22 25.37
C GLU A 179 9.38 6.00 26.75
N ALA A 180 8.07 5.75 26.79
CA ALA A 180 7.37 5.41 28.02
C ALA A 180 7.93 4.17 28.71
N GLU A 181 8.22 3.12 27.92
CA GLU A 181 8.87 1.91 28.41
C GLU A 181 10.27 2.20 28.95
N HIS A 182 11.08 2.94 28.21
CA HIS A 182 12.44 3.34 28.65
C HIS A 182 12.41 4.14 29.95
N GLN A 183 11.41 4.99 30.15
CA GLN A 183 11.20 5.75 31.39
C GLN A 183 10.60 4.91 32.54
N GLY A 184 10.26 3.64 32.28
CA GLY A 184 9.74 2.69 33.27
C GLY A 184 8.26 2.81 33.57
N ALA A 185 7.45 3.34 32.65
CA ALA A 185 6.01 3.32 32.74
C ALA A 185 5.44 1.89 32.76
N ALA A 186 4.27 1.70 33.38
CA ALA A 186 3.60 0.40 33.44
C ALA A 186 2.67 0.17 32.23
N ALA A 187 2.17 1.21 31.60
CA ALA A 187 1.36 1.21 30.40
C ALA A 187 1.31 2.61 29.79
N ILE A 188 0.90 2.69 28.52
CA ILE A 188 0.66 3.95 27.82
C ILE A 188 -0.72 3.96 27.16
N LEU A 189 -1.40 5.11 27.28
CA LEU A 189 -2.64 5.43 26.58
C LEU A 189 -2.40 6.63 25.68
N ALA A 190 -2.71 6.53 24.41
CA ALA A 190 -2.51 7.59 23.42
C ALA A 190 -3.85 8.12 22.90
N ALA A 191 -4.04 9.46 22.98
CA ALA A 191 -5.18 10.14 22.38
C ALA A 191 -4.76 10.81 21.07
N ASN A 192 -5.43 10.46 19.97
CA ASN A 192 -5.20 11.06 18.66
C ASN A 192 -5.80 12.47 18.60
N VAL A 193 -4.98 13.50 18.83
CA VAL A 193 -5.41 14.90 18.82
C VAL A 193 -5.31 15.55 17.44
N GLY A 194 -4.75 14.85 16.46
CA GLY A 194 -4.58 15.26 15.08
C GLY A 194 -4.19 14.08 14.21
N GLY A 195 -4.09 14.31 12.89
CA GLY A 195 -3.72 13.29 11.94
C GLY A 195 -4.88 12.44 11.48
N PHE A 196 -4.91 11.17 11.85
CA PHE A 196 -5.95 10.22 11.48
C PHE A 196 -7.05 10.13 12.55
N GLY A 197 -8.25 9.62 12.16
CA GLY A 197 -9.32 9.30 13.09
C GLY A 197 -9.97 10.50 13.78
N GLN A 198 -10.19 11.60 13.08
CA GLN A 198 -10.70 12.86 13.62
C GLN A 198 -12.22 13.00 13.49
N VAL A 199 -12.96 11.95 13.11
CA VAL A 199 -14.42 11.98 12.90
C VAL A 199 -15.21 12.35 14.18
N ALA A 200 -14.72 11.95 15.36
CA ALA A 200 -15.37 12.22 16.64
C ALA A 200 -14.38 12.23 17.80
N ASP A 201 -14.69 12.99 18.87
CA ASP A 201 -13.86 13.08 20.09
C ASP A 201 -13.72 11.75 20.86
N ASP A 202 -14.50 10.73 20.53
CA ASP A 202 -14.46 9.38 21.12
C ASP A 202 -13.95 8.33 20.13
N ALA A 203 -13.44 8.75 18.96
CA ALA A 203 -12.78 7.86 18.04
C ALA A 203 -11.55 7.22 18.71
N LEU A 204 -11.47 5.91 18.55
CA LEU A 204 -10.29 5.11 18.85
C LEU A 204 -9.50 4.97 17.57
N ASN A 205 -8.21 4.71 17.69
CA ASN A 205 -7.35 4.50 16.54
C ASN A 205 -6.50 3.23 16.75
N SER A 206 -6.22 2.55 15.67
CA SER A 206 -5.24 1.45 15.64
C SER A 206 -4.26 1.74 14.53
N GLN A 207 -3.00 1.63 14.84
CA GLN A 207 -1.88 1.81 13.89
C GLN A 207 -0.83 0.76 14.19
N ASP A 208 0.08 0.63 13.27
CA ASP A 208 1.17 -0.32 13.35
C ASP A 208 2.12 0.03 14.48
N ILE A 209 2.72 -1.00 15.07
CA ILE A 209 3.85 -0.87 15.98
C ILE A 209 4.97 -1.76 15.46
N CYS A 210 6.10 -1.15 15.13
CA CYS A 210 7.27 -1.85 14.61
C CYS A 210 7.92 -2.77 15.65
N GLY A 211 7.28 -3.86 15.95
CA GLY A 211 7.77 -4.87 16.88
C GLY A 211 7.01 -4.94 18.19
N PRO A 212 7.16 -6.07 18.91
CA PRO A 212 6.44 -6.33 20.14
C PRO A 212 6.88 -5.39 21.26
N THR A 213 5.93 -4.97 22.09
CA THR A 213 6.17 -4.12 23.25
C THR A 213 6.25 -4.93 24.54
N SER A 214 6.95 -4.42 25.54
CA SER A 214 6.95 -4.98 26.90
C SER A 214 5.89 -4.34 27.79
N ILE A 215 5.24 -3.24 27.37
CA ILE A 215 4.16 -2.59 28.12
C ILE A 215 2.84 -2.56 27.32
N PRO A 216 1.67 -2.64 27.99
CA PRO A 216 0.38 -2.46 27.36
C PRO A 216 0.25 -1.06 26.74
N THR A 217 -0.18 -1.02 25.47
CA THR A 217 -0.30 0.22 24.67
C THR A 217 -1.69 0.29 24.06
N CYS A 218 -2.46 1.32 24.42
CA CYS A 218 -3.83 1.48 23.93
C CYS A 218 -4.09 2.90 23.39
N SER A 219 -5.00 2.97 22.44
CA SER A 219 -5.68 4.18 22.02
C SER A 219 -6.82 4.50 22.99
N ILE A 220 -7.05 5.79 23.25
CA ILE A 220 -8.17 6.32 24.03
C ILE A 220 -8.75 7.55 23.34
N GLY A 221 -10.07 7.72 23.36
CA GLY A 221 -10.71 8.89 22.77
C GLY A 221 -10.27 10.22 23.39
N VAL A 222 -10.15 11.25 22.57
CA VAL A 222 -9.71 12.61 22.99
C VAL A 222 -10.59 13.17 24.12
N ARG A 223 -11.91 12.93 24.07
CA ARG A 223 -12.85 13.33 25.13
C ARG A 223 -12.50 12.66 26.46
N ALA A 224 -12.24 11.36 26.44
CA ALA A 224 -11.86 10.58 27.63
C ALA A 224 -10.52 11.07 28.20
N SER A 225 -9.52 11.33 27.35
CA SER A 225 -8.25 11.92 27.76
C SER A 225 -8.43 13.25 28.47
N ARG A 226 -9.22 14.17 27.89
CA ARG A 226 -9.51 15.48 28.50
C ARG A 226 -10.21 15.35 29.87
N GLU A 227 -11.21 14.47 30.01
CA GLU A 227 -11.91 14.20 31.25
C GLU A 227 -10.99 13.66 32.35
N ILE A 228 -10.08 12.78 32.02
CA ILE A 228 -9.12 12.22 32.98
C ILE A 228 -8.10 13.29 33.39
N ARG A 229 -7.54 14.01 32.42
CA ARG A 229 -6.58 15.10 32.67
C ARG A 229 -7.13 16.17 33.57
N ALA A 230 -8.43 16.51 33.47
CA ALA A 230 -9.08 17.46 34.33
C ALA A 230 -9.09 17.05 35.83
N GLN A 231 -8.91 15.76 36.13
CA GLN A 231 -8.88 15.25 37.50
C GLN A 231 -7.44 15.27 38.10
N LEU A 232 -6.39 15.18 37.26
CA LEU A 232 -4.99 15.07 37.75
C LEU A 232 -4.54 16.20 38.68
N PRO A 233 -4.90 17.48 38.48
CA PRO A 233 -4.50 18.56 39.40
C PRO A 233 -5.10 18.45 40.80
N HIS A 234 -6.14 17.62 40.98
CA HIS A 234 -6.89 17.51 42.24
C HIS A 234 -6.40 16.38 43.16
N GLY A 235 -5.41 15.63 42.76
CA GLY A 235 -4.80 14.55 43.54
C GLY A 235 -4.40 13.35 42.68
N THR A 236 -3.99 12.27 43.36
CA THR A 236 -3.61 11.02 42.65
C THR A 236 -4.87 10.37 42.06
N VAL A 237 -4.89 10.22 40.74
CA VAL A 237 -5.94 9.52 40.01
C VAL A 237 -5.44 8.11 39.67
N LEU A 238 -6.19 7.11 40.10
CA LEU A 238 -5.86 5.68 39.79
C LEU A 238 -6.66 5.23 38.57
N GLY A 239 -5.97 4.59 37.65
CA GLY A 239 -6.59 3.88 36.52
C GLY A 239 -6.34 2.36 36.64
N THR A 240 -7.35 1.58 36.26
CA THR A 240 -7.21 0.13 36.10
C THR A 240 -7.34 -0.22 34.63
N LEU A 241 -6.26 -0.72 34.04
CA LEU A 241 -6.19 -1.15 32.64
C LEU A 241 -6.10 -2.67 32.56
N LYS A 242 -6.93 -3.26 31.70
CA LYS A 242 -6.83 -4.67 31.28
C LYS A 242 -6.68 -4.73 29.77
N VAL A 243 -5.83 -5.61 29.30
CA VAL A 243 -5.60 -5.88 27.88
C VAL A 243 -5.55 -7.37 27.64
N ASP A 244 -6.33 -7.85 26.72
CA ASP A 244 -6.35 -9.24 26.28
C ASP A 244 -6.09 -9.30 24.78
N ASN A 245 -4.86 -9.63 24.43
CA ASN A 245 -4.38 -9.83 23.06
C ASN A 245 -3.78 -11.24 22.95
N THR A 246 -3.86 -11.84 21.77
CA THR A 246 -3.00 -12.96 21.39
C THR A 246 -1.93 -12.44 20.46
N VAL A 247 -0.66 -12.50 20.87
CA VAL A 247 0.50 -12.05 20.07
C VAL A 247 1.49 -13.20 19.96
N GLU A 248 1.83 -13.62 18.74
CA GLU A 248 2.79 -14.69 18.46
C GLU A 248 3.74 -14.25 17.35
N ILE A 249 4.93 -13.80 17.71
CA ILE A 249 5.92 -13.30 16.76
C ILE A 249 6.59 -14.46 16.00
N GLY A 250 6.62 -14.39 14.67
CA GLY A 250 7.22 -15.38 13.77
C GLY A 250 6.48 -16.72 13.68
N LYS A 251 5.24 -16.79 14.17
CA LYS A 251 4.48 -18.05 14.24
C LYS A 251 3.09 -17.98 13.63
N GLY A 252 2.68 -16.81 13.17
CA GLY A 252 1.41 -16.62 12.48
C GLY A 252 1.44 -17.17 11.06
N THR A 253 0.25 -17.38 10.53
CA THR A 253 0.02 -17.73 9.13
C THR A 253 -1.14 -16.88 8.64
N THR A 254 -0.92 -16.13 7.56
CA THR A 254 -1.97 -15.48 6.80
C THR A 254 -2.23 -16.27 5.52
N TYR A 255 -3.30 -15.94 4.80
CA TYR A 255 -3.63 -16.57 3.53
C TYR A 255 -3.87 -15.54 2.44
N ASN A 256 -3.21 -15.72 1.30
CA ASN A 256 -3.62 -15.05 0.08
C ASN A 256 -4.64 -15.94 -0.65
N VAL A 257 -5.81 -15.38 -0.98
CA VAL A 257 -6.89 -16.13 -1.63
C VAL A 257 -6.93 -15.76 -3.10
N THR A 258 -6.73 -16.74 -3.97
CA THR A 258 -6.73 -16.51 -5.43
C THR A 258 -7.76 -17.34 -6.15
N GLY A 259 -8.21 -16.85 -7.29
CA GLY A 259 -9.03 -17.57 -8.26
C GLY A 259 -8.83 -16.97 -9.64
N ARG A 260 -9.13 -17.71 -10.72
CA ARG A 260 -8.86 -17.19 -12.07
C ARG A 260 -9.94 -17.48 -13.08
N ILE A 261 -9.99 -16.63 -14.11
CA ILE A 261 -10.60 -16.92 -15.40
C ILE A 261 -9.46 -17.32 -16.34
N ARG A 262 -9.50 -18.58 -16.81
CA ARG A 262 -8.44 -19.09 -17.69
C ARG A 262 -8.47 -18.40 -19.05
N GLY A 263 -7.33 -17.92 -19.49
CA GLY A 263 -7.13 -17.38 -20.83
C GLY A 263 -6.95 -18.46 -21.90
N LYS A 264 -6.95 -18.05 -23.17
CA LYS A 264 -6.58 -18.90 -24.30
C LYS A 264 -5.12 -19.33 -24.19
N SER A 265 -4.30 -18.59 -23.46
CA SER A 265 -2.90 -18.88 -23.17
C SER A 265 -2.59 -18.45 -21.75
N SER A 266 -1.90 -19.30 -21.01
CA SER A 266 -1.37 -19.00 -19.67
C SER A 266 0.09 -18.52 -19.68
N GLU A 267 0.57 -18.02 -20.85
CA GLU A 267 1.91 -17.44 -20.94
C GLU A 267 2.05 -16.15 -20.14
N PHE A 268 0.99 -15.32 -20.19
CA PHE A 268 0.89 -14.10 -19.42
C PHE A 268 -0.38 -14.10 -18.58
N GLN A 269 -0.45 -13.15 -17.65
CA GLN A 269 -1.61 -12.97 -16.79
C GLN A 269 -1.79 -11.49 -16.39
N ILE A 270 -2.99 -11.15 -15.92
CA ILE A 270 -3.33 -9.86 -15.32
C ILE A 270 -3.90 -10.16 -13.94
N LEU A 271 -3.52 -9.37 -12.94
CA LEU A 271 -4.01 -9.52 -11.57
C LEU A 271 -4.92 -8.34 -11.21
N LEU A 272 -6.01 -8.64 -10.51
CA LEU A 272 -6.85 -7.67 -9.80
C LEU A 272 -6.86 -8.08 -8.33
N GLY A 273 -6.62 -7.14 -7.42
CA GLY A 273 -6.50 -7.45 -6.01
C GLY A 273 -6.83 -6.31 -5.06
N GLY A 274 -6.81 -6.62 -3.79
CA GLY A 274 -6.96 -5.78 -2.63
C GLY A 274 -6.81 -6.66 -1.40
N HIS A 275 -6.84 -6.07 -0.20
CA HIS A 275 -6.67 -6.87 1.02
C HIS A 275 -7.99 -7.10 1.76
N TYR A 276 -8.00 -8.08 2.67
CA TYR A 276 -9.21 -8.44 3.40
C TYR A 276 -9.03 -8.46 4.92
N ASP A 277 -7.81 -8.33 5.42
CA ASP A 277 -7.57 -8.06 6.83
C ASP A 277 -7.94 -6.61 7.16
N THR A 278 -8.21 -6.31 8.41
CA THR A 278 -8.71 -4.98 8.80
C THR A 278 -8.35 -4.64 10.23
N HIS A 279 -8.08 -3.35 10.48
CA HIS A 279 -8.33 -2.75 11.77
C HIS A 279 -9.84 -2.50 11.93
N PHE A 280 -10.39 -2.64 13.11
CA PHE A 280 -11.83 -2.44 13.38
C PHE A 280 -12.75 -3.17 12.38
N TRP A 281 -13.80 -2.47 11.89
CA TRP A 281 -14.77 -3.05 10.93
C TRP A 281 -14.24 -3.07 9.51
N GLY A 282 -13.37 -2.11 9.16
CA GLY A 282 -12.68 -2.00 7.89
C GLY A 282 -13.62 -2.07 6.68
N PHE A 283 -14.70 -1.28 6.68
CA PHE A 283 -15.66 -1.34 5.58
C PHE A 283 -15.09 -0.74 4.30
N GLN A 284 -14.52 0.46 4.38
CA GLN A 284 -13.79 1.06 3.26
C GLN A 284 -12.41 0.42 3.13
N ASP A 285 -11.74 0.19 4.27
CA ASP A 285 -10.37 -0.28 4.37
C ASP A 285 -10.30 -1.74 4.89
N ASP A 286 -10.38 -2.81 4.03
CA ASP A 286 -10.52 -2.68 2.58
C ASP A 286 -11.61 -3.65 2.06
N CYS A 287 -12.69 -3.88 2.86
CA CYS A 287 -13.80 -4.74 2.44
C CYS A 287 -14.41 -4.29 1.11
N CYS A 288 -14.40 -2.97 0.82
CA CYS A 288 -14.93 -2.44 -0.44
C CYS A 288 -14.10 -2.86 -1.64
N ALA A 289 -12.77 -2.93 -1.56
CA ALA A 289 -11.94 -3.44 -2.64
C ALA A 289 -12.18 -4.93 -2.89
N VAL A 290 -12.30 -5.73 -1.82
CA VAL A 290 -12.68 -7.14 -1.94
C VAL A 290 -13.99 -7.28 -2.71
N GLY A 291 -14.99 -6.47 -2.37
CA GLY A 291 -16.27 -6.42 -3.06
C GLY A 291 -16.13 -6.07 -4.54
N LEU A 292 -15.30 -5.06 -4.87
CA LEU A 292 -15.02 -4.64 -6.24
C LEU A 292 -14.37 -5.76 -7.05
N VAL A 293 -13.34 -6.40 -6.50
CA VAL A 293 -12.57 -7.48 -7.16
C VAL A 293 -13.49 -8.66 -7.51
N LEU A 294 -14.32 -9.10 -6.56
CA LEU A 294 -15.27 -10.21 -6.80
C LEU A 294 -16.41 -9.81 -7.75
N ALA A 295 -16.85 -8.54 -7.72
CA ALA A 295 -17.85 -8.05 -8.66
C ALA A 295 -17.29 -7.94 -10.10
N ALA A 296 -16.03 -7.55 -10.25
CA ALA A 296 -15.36 -7.56 -11.55
C ALA A 296 -15.22 -8.98 -12.10
N ALA A 297 -14.81 -9.94 -11.26
CA ALA A 297 -14.74 -11.35 -11.62
C ALA A 297 -16.10 -11.89 -12.09
N LYS A 298 -17.12 -11.65 -11.28
CA LYS A 298 -18.49 -12.09 -11.60
C LYS A 298 -19.02 -11.47 -12.90
N ALA A 299 -18.82 -10.17 -13.11
CA ALA A 299 -19.26 -9.49 -14.34
C ALA A 299 -18.56 -10.06 -15.59
N MET A 300 -17.26 -10.36 -15.52
CA MET A 300 -16.53 -11.00 -16.62
C MET A 300 -17.08 -12.41 -16.92
N LEU A 301 -17.37 -13.20 -15.89
CA LEU A 301 -17.98 -14.53 -16.05
C LEU A 301 -19.40 -14.45 -16.60
N ASP A 302 -20.23 -13.52 -16.11
CA ASP A 302 -21.63 -13.36 -16.53
C ASP A 302 -21.77 -13.00 -18.02
N ILE A 303 -20.81 -12.23 -18.56
CA ILE A 303 -20.79 -11.93 -20.00
C ILE A 303 -20.14 -13.03 -20.85
N GLY A 304 -19.63 -14.09 -20.23
CA GLY A 304 -18.87 -15.15 -20.92
C GLY A 304 -17.59 -14.61 -21.55
N PHE A 305 -16.85 -13.79 -20.81
CA PHE A 305 -15.57 -13.25 -21.28
C PHE A 305 -14.53 -14.36 -21.43
N GLU A 306 -13.95 -14.48 -22.61
CA GLU A 306 -12.86 -15.42 -22.94
C GLU A 306 -11.55 -14.64 -23.11
N PRO A 307 -10.76 -14.44 -22.05
CA PRO A 307 -9.55 -13.64 -22.12
C PRO A 307 -8.45 -14.29 -22.98
N GLU A 308 -7.57 -13.49 -23.50
CA GLU A 308 -6.37 -13.97 -24.22
C GLU A 308 -5.29 -14.51 -23.25
N ASN A 309 -5.23 -13.92 -22.05
CA ASN A 309 -4.30 -14.28 -20.98
C ASN A 309 -5.10 -14.64 -19.71
N ASP A 310 -4.50 -15.31 -18.75
CA ASP A 310 -5.19 -15.59 -17.48
C ASP A 310 -5.53 -14.28 -16.76
N ILE A 311 -6.77 -14.16 -16.24
CA ILE A 311 -7.12 -13.10 -15.31
C ILE A 311 -7.17 -13.70 -13.91
N VAL A 312 -6.33 -13.26 -13.02
CA VAL A 312 -6.20 -13.74 -11.65
C VAL A 312 -6.78 -12.70 -10.70
N PHE A 313 -7.66 -13.12 -9.82
CA PHE A 313 -8.20 -12.32 -8.73
C PHE A 313 -7.48 -12.75 -7.47
N CYS A 314 -6.84 -11.81 -6.77
CA CYS A 314 -5.98 -12.08 -5.64
C CYS A 314 -6.38 -11.19 -4.47
N LEU A 315 -6.74 -11.79 -3.35
CA LEU A 315 -7.11 -11.11 -2.12
C LEU A 315 -6.04 -11.41 -1.08
N HIS A 316 -5.35 -10.36 -0.63
CA HIS A 316 -4.23 -10.47 0.28
C HIS A 316 -4.70 -10.43 1.74
N GLY A 317 -4.01 -11.15 2.61
CA GLY A 317 -4.11 -10.97 4.05
C GLY A 317 -2.85 -10.31 4.58
N ALA A 318 -2.90 -9.85 5.83
CA ALA A 318 -1.78 -9.18 6.49
C ALA A 318 -1.22 -7.98 5.71
N GLU A 319 -2.12 -7.15 5.14
CA GLU A 319 -1.75 -5.88 4.53
C GLU A 319 -1.57 -4.82 5.59
N GLU A 320 -2.52 -4.67 6.48
CA GLU A 320 -2.58 -3.65 7.53
C GLU A 320 -1.41 -3.74 8.52
N TRP A 321 -0.98 -4.96 8.78
CA TRP A 321 0.16 -5.32 9.61
C TRP A 321 0.41 -6.82 9.50
N GLY A 322 1.67 -7.26 9.66
CA GLY A 322 1.94 -8.70 9.65
C GLY A 322 3.38 -9.10 9.93
N SER A 323 4.29 -8.15 10.10
CA SER A 323 5.70 -8.46 10.36
C SER A 323 6.32 -7.49 11.35
N SER A 324 6.74 -7.98 12.51
CA SER A 324 7.55 -7.22 13.47
C SER A 324 9.02 -7.14 13.02
N TYR A 325 9.77 -6.27 13.66
CA TYR A 325 11.21 -6.10 13.43
C TYR A 325 11.56 -5.71 11.99
N THR A 326 10.74 -4.87 11.38
CA THR A 326 10.99 -4.27 10.07
C THR A 326 10.43 -2.86 10.04
N GLN A 327 11.01 -1.99 9.20
CA GLN A 327 10.46 -0.67 8.91
C GLN A 327 9.15 -0.77 8.09
N PHE A 328 8.98 -1.86 7.36
CA PHE A 328 7.83 -2.13 6.49
C PHE A 328 7.04 -3.28 7.08
N ASP A 329 6.24 -3.02 8.11
CA ASP A 329 5.48 -4.03 8.84
C ASP A 329 4.09 -4.31 8.24
N TRP A 330 3.74 -3.65 7.15
CA TRP A 330 2.50 -3.81 6.37
C TRP A 330 2.77 -4.43 4.99
N THR A 331 1.72 -4.72 4.20
CA THR A 331 1.74 -5.38 2.87
C THR A 331 2.40 -6.77 2.84
N VAL A 332 2.39 -7.46 3.98
CA VAL A 332 3.13 -8.73 4.15
C VAL A 332 2.61 -9.81 3.21
N GLY A 333 1.29 -9.94 3.08
CA GLY A 333 0.68 -10.93 2.18
C GLY A 333 1.07 -10.74 0.73
N ALA A 334 1.02 -9.50 0.23
CA ALA A 334 1.41 -9.19 -1.14
C ALA A 334 2.91 -9.42 -1.38
N TRP A 335 3.74 -9.03 -0.43
CA TRP A 335 5.18 -9.27 -0.52
C TRP A 335 5.51 -10.77 -0.56
N GLU A 336 4.93 -11.56 0.33
CA GLU A 336 5.09 -13.02 0.37
C GLU A 336 4.56 -13.65 -0.93
N MET A 337 3.43 -13.14 -1.44
CA MET A 337 2.83 -13.66 -2.67
C MET A 337 3.79 -13.60 -3.85
N ILE A 338 4.41 -12.45 -4.08
CA ILE A 338 5.24 -12.23 -5.27
C ILE A 338 6.71 -12.63 -5.08
N ASN A 339 7.22 -12.63 -3.84
CA ASN A 339 8.63 -12.94 -3.60
C ASN A 339 8.85 -14.41 -3.17
N THR A 340 7.87 -15.03 -2.49
CA THR A 340 8.02 -16.35 -1.87
C THR A 340 7.12 -17.40 -2.52
N LEU A 341 5.81 -17.10 -2.65
CA LEU A 341 4.82 -18.08 -3.09
C LEU A 341 4.79 -18.24 -4.61
N HIS A 342 4.78 -17.13 -5.33
CA HIS A 342 4.70 -17.09 -6.80
C HIS A 342 5.76 -16.20 -7.46
N PRO A 343 7.06 -16.39 -7.18
CA PRO A 343 8.11 -15.58 -7.80
C PRO A 343 8.17 -15.72 -9.34
N GLU A 344 7.59 -16.78 -9.90
CA GLU A 344 7.43 -16.98 -11.34
C GLU A 344 6.40 -16.04 -11.99
N TRP A 345 5.60 -15.31 -11.22
CA TRP A 345 4.70 -14.28 -11.75
C TRP A 345 5.46 -13.05 -12.24
N VAL A 346 6.65 -12.81 -11.71
CA VAL A 346 7.54 -11.75 -12.20
C VAL A 346 7.99 -12.05 -13.64
N GLY A 347 7.74 -11.10 -14.55
CA GLY A 347 8.00 -11.27 -15.99
C GLY A 347 6.90 -12.04 -16.74
N LYS A 348 5.85 -12.49 -16.04
CA LYS A 348 4.64 -13.10 -16.59
C LYS A 348 3.41 -12.20 -16.45
N THR A 349 3.34 -11.42 -15.38
CA THR A 349 2.21 -10.54 -15.10
C THR A 349 2.32 -9.25 -15.91
N LEU A 350 1.29 -8.94 -16.69
CA LEU A 350 1.19 -7.75 -17.53
C LEU A 350 0.92 -6.51 -16.68
N ALA A 351 0.01 -6.64 -15.71
CA ALA A 351 -0.31 -5.61 -14.73
C ALA A 351 -0.91 -6.24 -13.48
N PHE A 352 -0.66 -5.64 -12.32
CA PHE A 352 -1.44 -5.82 -11.09
C PHE A 352 -2.26 -4.56 -10.85
N LEU A 353 -3.57 -4.70 -10.81
CA LEU A 353 -4.52 -3.63 -10.50
C LEU A 353 -4.95 -3.81 -9.06
N ASN A 354 -4.35 -3.05 -8.17
CA ASN A 354 -4.69 -3.02 -6.75
C ASN A 354 -5.78 -2.00 -6.47
N PHE A 355 -6.56 -2.22 -5.44
CA PHE A 355 -7.66 -1.33 -5.04
C PHE A 355 -7.55 -1.02 -3.55
N GLU A 356 -7.84 0.25 -3.23
CA GLU A 356 -7.91 0.82 -1.90
C GLU A 356 -9.10 1.78 -1.83
N LEU A 357 -9.93 1.67 -0.79
CA LEU A 357 -11.01 2.60 -0.51
C LEU A 357 -11.91 2.93 -1.73
N PRO A 358 -12.31 1.97 -2.57
CA PRO A 358 -12.90 2.27 -3.88
C PRO A 358 -14.37 2.73 -3.83
N ALA A 359 -14.93 2.96 -2.64
CA ALA A 359 -16.33 3.33 -2.46
C ALA A 359 -16.53 4.59 -1.59
N TYR A 360 -15.48 5.37 -1.34
CA TYR A 360 -15.57 6.60 -0.56
C TYR A 360 -15.38 7.83 -1.43
N GLU A 361 -16.33 8.79 -1.36
CA GLU A 361 -16.27 10.06 -2.09
C GLU A 361 -15.66 11.16 -1.23
N PHE A 362 -14.52 11.70 -1.64
CA PHE A 362 -13.92 12.87 -0.99
C PHE A 362 -12.99 13.67 -1.91
N ALA A 363 -13.09 13.45 -3.22
CA ALA A 363 -12.25 14.12 -4.20
C ALA A 363 -13.06 14.58 -5.41
N THR A 364 -12.57 15.61 -6.10
CA THR A 364 -13.21 16.09 -7.31
C THR A 364 -12.70 15.40 -8.56
N TYR A 365 -11.48 14.85 -8.50
CA TYR A 365 -10.89 14.02 -9.55
C TYR A 365 -10.57 12.64 -9.02
N THR A 366 -10.70 11.62 -9.86
CA THR A 366 -10.04 10.33 -9.67
C THR A 366 -8.80 10.24 -10.53
N THR A 367 -7.84 9.43 -10.12
CA THR A 367 -6.59 9.15 -10.84
C THR A 367 -6.15 7.72 -10.59
N THR A 368 -5.07 7.30 -11.23
CA THR A 368 -4.43 6.02 -10.98
C THR A 368 -2.97 6.27 -10.66
N TYR A 369 -2.52 5.79 -9.49
CA TYR A 369 -1.11 5.71 -9.16
C TYR A 369 -0.52 4.48 -9.83
N SER A 370 0.67 4.58 -10.38
CA SER A 370 1.30 3.46 -11.08
C SER A 370 2.80 3.66 -11.25
N ALA A 371 3.45 2.63 -11.80
CA ALA A 371 4.78 2.78 -12.35
C ALA A 371 4.78 3.86 -13.45
N PRO A 372 5.78 4.75 -13.52
CA PRO A 372 5.83 5.82 -14.52
C PRO A 372 5.77 5.31 -15.97
N GLU A 373 6.27 4.11 -16.23
CA GLU A 373 6.21 3.48 -17.54
C GLU A 373 4.78 3.17 -18.00
N MET A 374 3.81 3.11 -17.09
CA MET A 374 2.40 2.85 -17.41
C MET A 374 1.60 4.11 -17.74
N PHE A 375 2.13 5.32 -17.49
CA PHE A 375 1.40 6.58 -17.69
C PHE A 375 0.86 6.74 -19.11
N SER A 376 1.61 6.33 -20.13
CA SER A 376 1.14 6.37 -21.52
C SER A 376 -0.04 5.43 -21.76
N LEU A 377 0.01 4.21 -21.22
CA LEU A 377 -1.09 3.24 -21.31
C LEU A 377 -2.37 3.77 -20.67
N LEU A 378 -2.26 4.29 -19.44
CA LEU A 378 -3.40 4.82 -18.68
C LEU A 378 -4.03 6.03 -19.38
N ARG A 379 -3.22 6.94 -19.91
CA ARG A 379 -3.68 8.10 -20.69
C ARG A 379 -4.41 7.68 -21.95
N ASP A 380 -3.84 6.76 -22.72
CA ASP A 380 -4.44 6.28 -23.97
C ASP A 380 -5.75 5.55 -23.69
N PHE A 381 -5.81 4.71 -22.65
CA PHE A 381 -7.04 4.04 -22.21
C PHE A 381 -8.12 5.07 -21.83
N THR A 382 -7.81 6.00 -20.92
CA THR A 382 -8.79 7.01 -20.44
C THR A 382 -9.31 7.89 -21.56
N THR A 383 -8.46 8.23 -22.55
CA THR A 383 -8.85 9.07 -23.70
C THR A 383 -9.78 8.33 -24.66
N ARG A 384 -9.52 7.04 -24.92
CA ARG A 384 -10.34 6.21 -25.80
C ARG A 384 -11.66 5.81 -25.19
N TYR A 385 -11.65 5.56 -23.91
CA TYR A 385 -12.78 5.03 -23.16
C TYR A 385 -13.07 5.94 -21.96
N PRO A 386 -13.68 7.12 -22.21
CA PRO A 386 -14.04 8.01 -21.13
C PRO A 386 -15.15 7.38 -20.27
N TYR A 387 -14.77 6.42 -19.44
CA TYR A 387 -15.65 5.73 -18.48
C TYR A 387 -16.04 6.61 -17.30
N ALA A 388 -15.66 7.88 -17.33
CA ALA A 388 -16.32 8.87 -16.52
C ALA A 388 -17.60 9.32 -17.25
N PRO A 389 -18.74 8.60 -17.16
CA PRO A 389 -19.97 9.34 -17.17
C PRO A 389 -19.72 10.34 -16.05
N LYS A 390 -19.97 11.63 -16.24
CA LYS A 390 -20.01 12.54 -15.11
C LYS A 390 -21.05 11.98 -14.15
N PRO A 391 -20.66 11.16 -13.17
CA PRO A 391 -21.65 10.58 -12.29
C PRO A 391 -22.08 11.73 -11.42
N GLN A 392 -23.36 11.96 -11.35
CA GLN A 392 -23.91 12.91 -10.43
C GLN A 392 -23.42 12.51 -9.03
N GLY A 393 -22.65 13.38 -8.37
CA GLY A 393 -22.15 13.18 -7.02
C GLY A 393 -20.87 12.38 -6.85
N CYS A 394 -20.08 12.16 -7.92
CA CYS A 394 -18.82 11.43 -7.85
C CYS A 394 -17.85 12.02 -8.86
N PHE A 395 -16.66 12.43 -8.44
CA PHE A 395 -15.62 13.00 -9.28
C PHE A 395 -16.11 14.05 -10.30
N PRO A 396 -16.67 15.19 -9.85
CA PRO A 396 -17.32 16.17 -10.72
C PRO A 396 -16.40 16.74 -11.80
N ASP A 397 -15.09 16.76 -11.56
CA ASP A 397 -14.07 17.26 -12.49
C ASP A 397 -13.48 16.15 -13.38
N GLY A 398 -13.81 14.88 -13.10
CA GLY A 398 -13.53 13.75 -13.98
C GLY A 398 -12.30 12.93 -13.60
N VAL A 399 -11.68 12.31 -14.62
CA VAL A 399 -10.49 11.46 -14.46
C VAL A 399 -9.25 12.25 -14.87
N LEU A 400 -8.27 12.33 -13.96
CA LEU A 400 -6.94 12.85 -14.31
C LEU A 400 -6.17 11.79 -15.08
N THR A 401 -5.66 12.20 -16.24
CA THR A 401 -4.81 11.38 -17.10
C THR A 401 -3.32 11.58 -16.83
N GLU A 402 -2.98 12.50 -15.94
CA GLU A 402 -1.62 12.66 -15.45
C GLU A 402 -1.29 11.48 -14.54
N GLY A 403 -0.15 10.83 -14.79
CA GLY A 403 0.28 9.71 -13.99
C GLY A 403 0.92 10.17 -12.68
N TYR A 404 0.59 9.49 -11.61
CA TYR A 404 1.23 9.66 -10.30
C TYR A 404 1.99 8.39 -9.96
N GLN A 405 3.23 8.54 -9.50
CA GLN A 405 4.05 7.41 -9.09
C GLN A 405 3.49 6.77 -7.83
N THR A 406 3.46 5.43 -7.80
CA THR A 406 3.13 4.67 -6.59
C THR A 406 4.20 4.80 -5.50
N TYR A 407 3.79 4.58 -4.25
CA TYR A 407 4.62 4.59 -3.04
C TYR A 407 4.43 3.27 -2.29
N THR A 408 5.13 3.08 -1.17
CA THR A 408 5.04 1.86 -0.35
C THR A 408 3.73 1.74 0.44
N TYR A 409 2.69 2.49 0.09
CA TYR A 409 1.48 2.64 0.91
C TYR A 409 0.52 1.45 0.85
N SER A 410 0.62 0.58 -0.15
CA SER A 410 -0.29 -0.54 -0.33
C SER A 410 0.35 -1.69 -1.12
N ASP A 411 -0.37 -2.77 -1.25
CA ASP A 411 0.00 -4.05 -1.86
C ASP A 411 0.65 -3.94 -3.26
N ASP A 412 0.24 -2.94 -4.07
CA ASP A 412 0.77 -2.71 -5.41
C ASP A 412 2.29 -2.47 -5.41
N PHE A 413 2.82 -1.88 -4.34
CA PHE A 413 4.25 -1.59 -4.26
C PHE A 413 5.10 -2.86 -4.12
N SER A 414 4.61 -3.90 -3.42
CA SER A 414 5.29 -5.19 -3.32
C SER A 414 5.52 -5.80 -4.70
N TYR A 415 4.52 -5.74 -5.56
CA TYR A 415 4.59 -6.20 -6.94
C TYR A 415 5.49 -5.30 -7.81
N TYR A 416 5.34 -3.97 -7.66
CA TYR A 416 6.18 -3.00 -8.36
C TYR A 416 7.66 -3.23 -8.07
N ALA A 417 8.04 -3.33 -6.81
CA ALA A 417 9.43 -3.52 -6.40
C ALA A 417 10.00 -4.87 -6.89
N ALA A 418 9.17 -5.92 -6.94
CA ALA A 418 9.55 -7.22 -7.49
C ALA A 418 9.74 -7.21 -9.02
N GLY A 419 9.19 -6.23 -9.73
CA GLY A 419 9.29 -6.09 -11.18
C GLY A 419 8.02 -6.44 -11.95
N VAL A 420 6.85 -6.29 -11.33
CA VAL A 420 5.53 -6.39 -11.95
C VAL A 420 4.96 -4.98 -12.14
N PRO A 421 4.56 -4.57 -13.35
CA PRO A 421 3.84 -3.32 -13.54
C PRO A 421 2.57 -3.30 -12.70
N SER A 422 2.42 -2.33 -11.81
CA SER A 422 1.30 -2.29 -10.87
C SER A 422 0.67 -0.91 -10.79
N THR A 423 -0.59 -0.89 -10.37
CA THR A 423 -1.40 0.32 -10.18
C THR A 423 -2.22 0.20 -8.91
N VAL A 424 -2.54 1.35 -8.30
CA VAL A 424 -3.61 1.46 -7.31
C VAL A 424 -4.54 2.61 -7.69
N ASN A 425 -5.85 2.45 -7.45
CA ASN A 425 -6.79 3.54 -7.65
C ASN A 425 -6.47 4.68 -6.69
N GLY A 426 -6.67 5.89 -7.15
CA GLY A 426 -6.37 7.07 -6.35
C GLY A 426 -7.37 8.20 -6.62
N PHE A 427 -7.25 9.23 -5.82
CA PHE A 427 -8.08 10.42 -5.90
C PHE A 427 -7.25 11.64 -5.44
N LEU A 428 -7.60 12.80 -5.95
CA LEU A 428 -6.96 14.06 -5.59
C LEU A 428 -7.94 15.00 -4.94
N LEU A 429 -7.54 15.51 -3.79
CA LEU A 429 -8.25 16.59 -3.11
C LEU A 429 -7.93 17.91 -3.78
N GLN A 430 -8.94 18.72 -4.06
CA GLN A 430 -8.70 20.13 -4.40
C GLN A 430 -8.26 20.88 -3.13
N LYS A 431 -7.30 21.81 -3.28
CA LYS A 431 -6.70 22.58 -2.18
C LYS A 431 -7.68 23.41 -1.35
N ASP A 432 -8.88 23.68 -1.88
CA ASP A 432 -9.86 24.60 -1.29
C ASP A 432 -11.08 23.89 -0.69
N MET A 433 -10.98 22.59 -0.38
CA MET A 433 -12.11 21.83 0.14
C MET A 433 -12.18 21.89 1.67
N GLU A 434 -12.52 23.05 2.23
CA GLU A 434 -12.79 23.23 3.67
C GLU A 434 -13.95 22.36 4.20
N HIS A 435 -14.71 21.70 3.32
CA HIS A 435 -15.93 20.95 3.67
C HIS A 435 -15.85 19.47 3.26
N VAL A 436 -14.74 18.98 2.77
CA VAL A 436 -14.56 17.55 2.49
C VAL A 436 -13.93 16.89 3.69
N HIS A 437 -14.55 15.81 4.10
CA HIS A 437 -14.06 14.93 5.16
C HIS A 437 -13.27 13.80 4.53
N PRO A 438 -11.93 13.97 4.29
CA PRO A 438 -11.11 12.94 3.70
C PRO A 438 -11.12 11.71 4.60
N PHE A 439 -11.30 10.52 3.99
CA PHE A 439 -11.37 9.28 4.74
C PHE A 439 -10.17 9.11 5.68
N TYR A 440 -8.95 9.35 5.20
CA TYR A 440 -7.73 9.24 6.00
C TYR A 440 -7.69 10.16 7.22
N ILE A 441 -8.32 11.34 7.17
CA ILE A 441 -8.36 12.24 8.32
C ILE A 441 -9.44 11.81 9.30
N ASP A 442 -10.65 11.50 8.82
CA ASP A 442 -11.81 11.30 9.67
C ASP A 442 -11.99 9.86 10.14
N TYR A 443 -11.97 8.88 9.23
CA TYR A 443 -12.42 7.51 9.50
C TYR A 443 -11.29 6.48 9.59
N TYR A 444 -10.14 6.76 8.97
CA TYR A 444 -9.06 5.80 8.80
C TYR A 444 -8.64 5.16 10.13
N HIS A 445 -8.65 3.82 10.15
CA HIS A 445 -8.30 2.97 11.28
C HIS A 445 -9.07 3.29 12.56
N THR A 446 -10.38 3.59 12.44
CA THR A 446 -11.28 3.83 13.56
C THR A 446 -12.48 2.87 13.56
N GLN A 447 -13.17 2.79 14.70
CA GLN A 447 -14.43 2.04 14.80
C GLN A 447 -15.58 2.65 13.97
N TYR A 448 -15.37 3.79 13.33
CA TYR A 448 -16.35 4.50 12.50
C TYR A 448 -16.21 4.19 11.00
N ASP A 449 -15.23 3.38 10.59
CA ASP A 449 -15.19 2.84 9.23
C ASP A 449 -16.23 1.72 9.08
N THR A 450 -17.46 2.13 8.77
CA THR A 450 -18.66 1.30 8.72
C THR A 450 -19.40 1.48 7.39
N PRO A 451 -20.43 0.65 7.08
CA PRO A 451 -21.23 0.80 5.86
C PRO A 451 -21.88 2.17 5.65
N ASP A 452 -21.96 3.01 6.67
CA ASP A 452 -22.50 4.37 6.56
C ASP A 452 -21.61 5.30 5.70
N THR A 453 -20.36 4.92 5.43
CA THR A 453 -19.42 5.66 4.57
C THR A 453 -19.55 5.35 3.08
N TYR A 454 -20.45 4.41 2.69
CA TYR A 454 -20.55 3.92 1.32
C TYR A 454 -21.12 4.92 0.32
N ASN A 455 -20.44 5.06 -0.82
CA ASN A 455 -20.93 5.75 -2.01
C ASN A 455 -21.03 4.82 -3.21
N ASP A 456 -22.25 4.45 -3.61
CA ASP A 456 -22.52 3.53 -4.72
C ASP A 456 -22.03 4.06 -6.08
N ALA A 457 -22.06 5.38 -6.29
CA ALA A 457 -21.61 5.97 -7.54
C ALA A 457 -20.10 5.83 -7.73
N VAL A 458 -19.33 5.99 -6.64
CA VAL A 458 -17.87 5.79 -6.61
C VAL A 458 -17.54 4.32 -6.86
N MET A 459 -18.18 3.40 -6.15
CA MET A 459 -18.00 1.96 -6.36
C MET A 459 -18.31 1.57 -7.82
N ALA A 460 -19.46 2.02 -8.35
CA ALA A 460 -19.87 1.70 -9.72
C ALA A 460 -18.90 2.28 -10.77
N PHE A 461 -18.36 3.46 -10.52
CA PHE A 461 -17.33 4.05 -11.39
C PHE A 461 -16.06 3.20 -11.38
N ASN A 462 -15.48 2.95 -10.21
CA ASN A 462 -14.23 2.19 -10.08
C ASN A 462 -14.34 0.78 -10.67
N LEU A 463 -15.44 0.07 -10.36
CA LEU A 463 -15.71 -1.26 -10.91
C LEU A 463 -15.72 -1.26 -12.44
N ARG A 464 -16.40 -0.29 -13.07
CA ARG A 464 -16.50 -0.20 -14.53
C ARG A 464 -15.18 0.23 -15.15
N TYR A 465 -14.52 1.23 -14.59
CA TYR A 465 -13.28 1.78 -15.14
C TYR A 465 -12.15 0.73 -15.10
N TYR A 466 -11.89 0.15 -13.94
CA TYR A 466 -10.78 -0.78 -13.80
C TYR A 466 -11.02 -2.15 -14.38
N GLY A 467 -12.28 -2.64 -14.38
CA GLY A 467 -12.61 -3.86 -15.09
C GLY A 467 -12.47 -3.71 -16.61
N ALA A 468 -12.84 -2.54 -17.15
CA ALA A 468 -12.59 -2.23 -18.56
C ALA A 468 -11.09 -2.07 -18.86
N LEU A 469 -10.30 -1.50 -17.95
CA LEU A 469 -8.84 -1.41 -18.07
C LEU A 469 -8.21 -2.81 -18.12
N ALA A 470 -8.64 -3.73 -17.26
CA ALA A 470 -8.16 -5.12 -17.28
C ALA A 470 -8.46 -5.80 -18.63
N ILE A 471 -9.70 -5.64 -19.16
CA ILE A 471 -10.09 -6.15 -20.49
C ILE A 471 -9.23 -5.49 -21.59
N TYR A 472 -8.99 -4.18 -21.51
CA TYR A 472 -8.14 -3.47 -22.46
C TYR A 472 -6.73 -4.05 -22.50
N ILE A 473 -6.08 -4.19 -21.34
CA ILE A 473 -4.72 -4.75 -21.22
C ILE A 473 -4.69 -6.18 -21.80
N ASP A 474 -5.67 -7.01 -21.47
CA ASP A 474 -5.78 -8.37 -21.98
C ASP A 474 -5.88 -8.43 -23.51
N GLN A 475 -6.68 -7.55 -24.09
CA GLN A 475 -6.96 -7.59 -25.53
C GLN A 475 -5.86 -6.97 -26.38
N MET A 476 -5.01 -6.08 -25.83
CA MET A 476 -3.92 -5.45 -26.61
C MET A 476 -2.85 -6.45 -27.00
N PRO A 477 -2.32 -6.39 -28.24
CA PRO A 477 -1.30 -7.29 -28.73
C PRO A 477 0.08 -7.07 -28.09
N ALA A 478 0.34 -5.86 -27.57
CA ALA A 478 1.57 -5.53 -26.85
C ALA A 478 1.28 -4.63 -25.65
N LEU A 479 1.95 -4.90 -24.54
CA LEU A 479 1.89 -4.10 -23.32
C LEU A 479 2.61 -2.75 -23.55
N GLN A 480 1.91 -1.66 -23.32
CA GLN A 480 2.39 -0.30 -23.57
C GLN A 480 3.15 0.24 -22.35
N LEU A 481 4.37 -0.25 -22.14
CA LEU A 481 5.30 0.35 -21.19
C LEU A 481 6.25 1.34 -21.90
N ASP A 482 6.29 2.58 -21.40
CA ASP A 482 7.02 3.70 -21.98
C ASP A 482 8.29 4.01 -21.19
N PHE A 483 9.43 3.49 -21.63
CA PHE A 483 10.72 3.70 -20.97
C PHE A 483 11.32 5.10 -21.20
N THR A 484 10.67 5.98 -21.96
CA THR A 484 11.03 7.41 -21.97
C THR A 484 10.78 8.04 -20.59
N ALA A 485 9.86 7.48 -19.79
CA ALA A 485 9.66 7.87 -18.40
C ALA A 485 10.90 7.61 -17.53
N GLN A 486 11.58 6.49 -17.73
CA GLN A 486 12.85 6.19 -17.04
C GLN A 486 13.96 7.19 -17.43
N HIS A 487 14.07 7.51 -18.72
CA HIS A 487 15.02 8.55 -19.15
C HIS A 487 14.75 9.87 -18.41
N THR A 488 13.50 10.32 -18.36
CA THR A 488 13.10 11.56 -17.67
C THR A 488 13.46 11.49 -16.19
N ARG A 489 13.07 10.40 -15.51
CA ARG A 489 13.34 10.18 -14.09
C ARG A 489 14.83 10.23 -13.76
N LEU A 490 15.67 9.53 -14.54
CA LEU A 490 17.11 9.49 -14.33
C LEU A 490 17.77 10.85 -14.61
N LYS A 491 17.28 11.57 -15.61
CA LYS A 491 17.77 12.91 -15.95
C LYS A 491 17.44 13.94 -14.87
N ASP A 492 16.21 13.91 -14.35
CA ASP A 492 15.71 14.88 -13.37
C ASP A 492 16.24 14.60 -11.94
N ALA A 493 16.68 13.36 -11.67
CA ALA A 493 17.27 12.99 -10.41
C ALA A 493 18.65 13.60 -10.14
N LEU A 494 19.35 14.07 -11.19
CA LEU A 494 20.74 14.52 -11.10
C LEU A 494 20.86 15.96 -10.61
N ASP A 495 21.49 16.20 -9.47
CA ASP A 495 21.99 17.49 -9.02
C ASP A 495 23.45 17.70 -9.48
N ALA A 496 23.63 18.60 -10.45
CA ALA A 496 24.94 18.84 -11.08
C ALA A 496 26.00 19.39 -10.11
N ASP A 497 25.58 20.20 -9.17
CA ASP A 497 26.49 20.87 -8.24
C ASP A 497 26.99 19.87 -7.18
N ILE A 498 26.10 19.03 -6.68
CA ILE A 498 26.45 17.97 -5.71
C ILE A 498 27.32 16.90 -6.39
N PHE A 499 27.01 16.51 -7.65
CA PHE A 499 27.87 15.61 -8.41
C PHE A 499 29.28 16.16 -8.56
N ALA A 500 29.40 17.44 -8.95
CA ALA A 500 30.72 18.09 -9.07
C ALA A 500 31.48 18.12 -7.74
N GLN A 501 30.81 18.47 -6.65
CA GLN A 501 31.40 18.49 -5.30
C GLN A 501 31.82 17.09 -4.81
N SER A 502 31.05 16.05 -5.20
CA SER A 502 31.33 14.68 -4.83
C SER A 502 32.51 14.08 -5.61
N GLY A 503 32.83 14.62 -6.78
CA GLY A 503 33.76 14.04 -7.74
C GLY A 503 33.15 12.88 -8.54
N ALA A 504 31.82 12.76 -8.58
CA ALA A 504 31.11 11.85 -9.50
C ALA A 504 31.18 12.41 -10.93
N ASP A 505 31.23 11.53 -11.93
CA ASP A 505 31.31 11.94 -13.34
C ASP A 505 29.93 12.29 -13.89
N ALA A 506 29.50 13.51 -13.64
CA ALA A 506 28.21 14.04 -14.15
C ALA A 506 28.14 14.04 -15.69
N ALA A 507 29.24 14.21 -16.37
CA ALA A 507 29.26 14.26 -17.83
C ALA A 507 29.03 12.85 -18.41
N LEU A 508 29.70 11.83 -17.87
CA LEU A 508 29.49 10.44 -18.22
C LEU A 508 28.06 10.00 -17.91
N TYR A 509 27.59 10.27 -16.69
CA TYR A 509 26.22 9.91 -16.27
C TYR A 509 25.17 10.50 -17.23
N ARG A 510 25.22 11.82 -17.50
CA ARG A 510 24.31 12.47 -18.48
C ARG A 510 24.41 11.84 -19.88
N SER A 511 25.63 11.56 -20.35
CA SER A 511 25.83 10.95 -21.67
C SER A 511 25.16 9.58 -21.77
N VAL A 512 25.27 8.77 -20.71
CA VAL A 512 24.67 7.43 -20.68
C VAL A 512 23.15 7.54 -20.56
N VAL A 513 22.61 8.43 -19.70
CA VAL A 513 21.17 8.71 -19.61
C VAL A 513 20.59 9.16 -20.95
N GLU A 514 21.23 10.14 -21.63
CA GLU A 514 20.76 10.60 -22.95
C GLU A 514 20.83 9.49 -24.02
N SER A 515 21.76 8.55 -23.90
CA SER A 515 21.84 7.41 -24.83
C SER A 515 20.70 6.42 -24.71
N LEU A 516 19.93 6.45 -23.61
CA LEU A 516 18.76 5.60 -23.38
C LEU A 516 17.54 6.05 -24.21
N LEU A 517 17.42 7.35 -24.50
CA LEU A 517 16.23 7.92 -25.12
C LEU A 517 15.91 7.35 -26.51
N PRO A 518 16.86 7.24 -27.48
CA PRO A 518 16.55 6.75 -28.81
C PRO A 518 15.98 5.31 -28.83
N PRO A 519 16.57 4.28 -28.16
CA PRO A 519 15.98 2.96 -28.14
C PRO A 519 14.66 2.89 -27.38
N ALA A 520 14.46 3.68 -26.32
CA ALA A 520 13.18 3.79 -25.61
C ALA A 520 12.08 4.32 -26.54
N GLN A 521 12.34 5.41 -27.26
CA GLN A 521 11.43 5.97 -28.27
C GLN A 521 11.13 5.00 -29.41
N ALA A 522 12.13 4.29 -29.92
CA ALA A 522 11.95 3.32 -30.97
C ALA A 522 11.08 2.13 -30.53
N LEU A 523 11.28 1.62 -29.32
CA LEU A 523 10.46 0.55 -28.75
C LEU A 523 9.02 1.00 -28.56
N LYS A 524 8.83 2.19 -27.97
CA LYS A 524 7.49 2.80 -27.81
C LYS A 524 6.77 2.91 -29.15
N ALA A 525 7.40 3.49 -30.17
CA ALA A 525 6.80 3.68 -31.50
C ALA A 525 6.39 2.35 -32.15
N ARG A 526 7.17 1.28 -31.94
CA ARG A 526 6.82 -0.08 -32.44
C ARG A 526 5.58 -0.62 -31.75
N ILE A 527 5.48 -0.45 -30.43
CA ILE A 527 4.32 -0.89 -29.63
C ILE A 527 3.09 -0.11 -30.03
N ASP A 528 3.17 1.21 -30.08
CA ASP A 528 2.07 2.11 -30.45
C ASP A 528 1.53 1.77 -31.86
N THR A 529 2.43 1.57 -32.82
CA THR A 529 2.07 1.18 -34.20
C THR A 529 1.36 -0.17 -34.23
N LEU A 530 1.85 -1.16 -33.47
CA LEU A 530 1.23 -2.49 -33.43
C LEU A 530 -0.17 -2.43 -32.81
N ASN A 531 -0.32 -1.71 -31.69
CA ASN A 531 -1.57 -1.56 -30.98
C ASN A 531 -2.61 -0.76 -31.82
N ALA A 532 -2.19 0.30 -32.50
CA ALA A 532 -3.06 1.08 -33.39
C ALA A 532 -3.59 0.22 -34.57
N ARG A 533 -2.71 -0.59 -35.17
CA ARG A 533 -3.13 -1.53 -36.24
C ARG A 533 -4.11 -2.58 -35.71
N TYR A 534 -3.89 -3.07 -34.50
CA TYR A 534 -4.78 -4.02 -33.86
C TYR A 534 -6.18 -3.42 -33.65
N LEU A 535 -6.26 -2.20 -33.12
CA LEU A 535 -7.54 -1.51 -32.93
C LEU A 535 -8.29 -1.29 -34.25
N ALA A 536 -7.55 -0.90 -35.32
CA ALA A 536 -8.14 -0.76 -36.63
C ALA A 536 -8.65 -2.11 -37.21
N ALA A 537 -7.94 -3.20 -36.96
CA ALA A 537 -8.38 -4.54 -37.35
C ALA A 537 -9.60 -5.01 -36.53
N ASP A 538 -9.66 -4.65 -35.24
CA ASP A 538 -10.83 -4.92 -34.37
C ASP A 538 -12.07 -4.19 -34.86
N GLU A 539 -11.96 -2.90 -35.16
CA GLU A 539 -13.04 -2.09 -35.74
C GLU A 539 -13.55 -2.64 -37.08
N ALA A 540 -12.61 -3.15 -37.91
CA ALA A 540 -12.91 -3.77 -39.19
C ALA A 540 -13.45 -5.21 -39.09
N GLY A 541 -13.34 -5.84 -37.92
CA GLY A 541 -13.68 -7.26 -37.73
C GLY A 541 -12.68 -8.22 -38.40
N ASP A 542 -11.43 -7.79 -38.68
CA ASP A 542 -10.38 -8.60 -39.33
C ASP A 542 -9.70 -9.51 -38.31
N ILE A 543 -10.31 -10.65 -38.04
CA ILE A 543 -9.84 -11.65 -37.07
C ILE A 543 -8.45 -12.21 -37.44
N ALA A 544 -8.17 -12.36 -38.74
CA ALA A 544 -6.91 -12.91 -39.21
C ALA A 544 -5.73 -11.94 -38.92
N GLU A 545 -5.92 -10.65 -39.22
CA GLU A 545 -4.94 -9.62 -38.90
C GLU A 545 -4.74 -9.46 -37.39
N MET A 546 -5.82 -9.49 -36.61
CA MET A 546 -5.72 -9.43 -35.15
C MET A 546 -4.90 -10.58 -34.57
N ALA A 547 -5.13 -11.81 -35.00
CA ALA A 547 -4.37 -12.98 -34.56
C ALA A 547 -2.88 -12.85 -34.95
N ARG A 548 -2.58 -12.36 -36.15
CA ARG A 548 -1.23 -12.09 -36.62
C ARG A 548 -0.51 -11.04 -35.77
N LEU A 549 -1.23 -9.96 -35.44
CA LEU A 549 -0.68 -8.86 -34.63
C LEU A 549 -0.43 -9.30 -33.19
N ARG A 550 -1.30 -10.11 -32.57
CA ARG A 550 -1.08 -10.71 -31.26
C ARG A 550 0.17 -11.57 -31.23
N GLN A 551 0.35 -12.43 -32.25
CA GLN A 551 1.57 -13.25 -32.35
C GLN A 551 2.83 -12.37 -32.47
N ALA A 552 2.77 -11.27 -33.23
CA ALA A 552 3.89 -10.33 -33.39
C ALA A 552 4.17 -9.53 -32.09
N GLY A 553 3.17 -9.34 -31.23
CA GLY A 553 3.28 -8.60 -29.97
C GLY A 553 3.96 -9.39 -28.84
N ARG A 554 3.82 -10.72 -28.79
CA ARG A 554 4.38 -11.55 -27.70
C ARG A 554 5.87 -11.33 -27.42
N PRO A 555 6.77 -11.25 -28.41
CA PRO A 555 8.17 -10.92 -28.16
C PRO A 555 8.35 -9.51 -27.56
N LEU A 556 7.50 -8.54 -27.95
CA LEU A 556 7.55 -7.20 -27.39
C LEU A 556 7.10 -7.18 -25.92
N ILE A 557 6.05 -7.94 -25.57
CA ILE A 557 5.61 -8.10 -24.18
C ILE A 557 6.76 -8.64 -23.32
N ARG A 558 7.39 -9.75 -23.74
CA ARG A 558 8.54 -10.29 -22.98
C ARG A 558 9.67 -9.27 -22.84
N LYS A 559 9.94 -8.51 -23.91
CA LYS A 559 10.98 -7.49 -23.89
C LYS A 559 10.69 -6.39 -22.86
N VAL A 560 9.48 -5.83 -22.87
CA VAL A 560 9.13 -4.73 -21.94
C VAL A 560 9.04 -5.22 -20.49
N LEU A 561 8.54 -6.43 -20.23
CA LEU A 561 8.51 -7.01 -18.87
C LEU A 561 9.93 -7.27 -18.34
N ASN A 562 10.84 -7.78 -19.19
CA ASN A 562 12.24 -7.97 -18.80
C ASN A 562 12.94 -6.63 -18.51
N ALA A 563 12.71 -5.62 -19.35
CA ALA A 563 13.26 -4.29 -19.13
C ALA A 563 12.69 -3.64 -17.86
N PHE A 564 11.38 -3.77 -17.61
CA PHE A 564 10.74 -3.28 -16.41
C PHE A 564 11.32 -3.93 -15.14
N ARG A 565 11.37 -5.26 -15.10
CA ARG A 565 12.02 -6.00 -14.01
C ARG A 565 13.47 -5.56 -13.79
N TYR A 566 14.19 -5.28 -14.86
CA TYR A 566 15.57 -4.81 -14.78
C TYR A 566 15.66 -3.43 -14.11
N CYS A 567 14.76 -2.51 -14.50
CA CYS A 567 14.67 -1.17 -13.87
C CYS A 567 14.42 -1.29 -12.37
N GLN A 568 13.46 -2.11 -11.94
CA GLN A 568 13.16 -2.27 -10.52
C GLN A 568 14.36 -2.83 -9.74
N LYS A 569 15.04 -3.80 -10.30
CA LYS A 569 16.19 -4.43 -9.64
C LYS A 569 17.41 -3.51 -9.46
N TYR A 570 17.67 -2.63 -10.43
CA TYR A 570 18.95 -1.91 -10.49
C TYR A 570 18.85 -0.38 -10.42
N LEU A 571 17.67 0.16 -10.72
CA LEU A 571 17.44 1.62 -10.81
C LEU A 571 16.35 2.11 -9.85
N LEU A 572 15.71 1.21 -9.10
CA LEU A 572 14.80 1.56 -8.01
C LEU A 572 15.58 1.56 -6.70
N GLY A 573 15.48 2.64 -5.95
CA GLY A 573 15.85 2.74 -4.56
C GLY A 573 14.66 3.22 -3.73
N LEU A 574 14.75 3.08 -2.41
CA LEU A 574 13.81 3.65 -1.46
C LEU A 574 14.53 4.62 -0.53
N MET A 575 13.87 5.73 -0.26
CA MET A 575 14.21 6.62 0.83
C MET A 575 12.99 6.73 1.73
N TYR A 576 13.00 5.94 2.79
CA TYR A 576 11.81 5.62 3.58
C TYR A 576 10.69 5.07 2.65
N GLU A 577 9.52 5.65 2.60
CA GLU A 577 8.39 5.19 1.76
C GLU A 577 8.48 5.65 0.29
N ARG A 578 9.42 6.51 -0.04
CA ARG A 578 9.50 7.16 -1.36
C ARG A 578 10.40 6.41 -2.33
N PRO A 579 9.89 5.99 -3.51
CA PRO A 579 10.72 5.46 -4.59
C PRO A 579 11.63 6.54 -5.17
N ILE A 580 12.91 6.24 -5.26
CA ILE A 580 13.94 7.14 -5.76
C ILE A 580 14.86 6.43 -6.77
N VAL A 581 15.68 7.20 -7.47
CA VAL A 581 16.91 6.68 -8.07
C VAL A 581 17.95 6.54 -6.94
N PRO A 582 18.70 5.43 -6.81
CA PRO A 582 19.51 5.17 -5.63
C PRO A 582 20.45 6.31 -5.21
N HIS A 583 21.09 7.00 -6.18
CA HIS A 583 22.00 8.11 -5.89
C HIS A 583 21.32 9.33 -5.22
N GLN A 584 20.00 9.45 -5.29
CA GLN A 584 19.29 10.60 -4.70
C GLN A 584 19.39 10.62 -3.17
N ALA A 585 19.45 9.47 -2.50
CA ALA A 585 19.54 9.44 -1.04
C ALA A 585 20.83 10.09 -0.52
N PRO A 586 22.06 9.68 -0.92
CA PRO A 586 23.25 10.38 -0.53
C PRO A 586 23.30 11.81 -1.05
N GLN A 587 22.74 12.11 -2.22
CA GLN A 587 22.66 13.46 -2.77
C GLN A 587 21.86 14.40 -1.86
N GLU A 588 20.66 13.99 -1.44
CA GLU A 588 19.80 14.77 -0.54
C GLU A 588 20.43 14.94 0.83
N THR A 589 21.05 13.91 1.39
CA THR A 589 21.76 13.99 2.68
C THR A 589 22.91 15.00 2.62
N ILE A 590 23.68 15.03 1.54
CA ILE A 590 24.73 16.03 1.33
C ILE A 590 24.13 17.44 1.32
N ALA A 591 23.03 17.66 0.58
CA ALA A 591 22.37 18.96 0.50
C ALA A 591 21.87 19.43 1.88
N LEU A 592 21.18 18.56 2.62
CA LEU A 592 20.65 18.85 3.95
C LEU A 592 21.77 19.20 4.94
N CYS A 593 22.80 18.37 5.00
CA CYS A 593 23.97 18.63 5.85
C CYS A 593 24.66 19.98 5.51
N GLN A 594 24.78 20.31 4.22
CA GLN A 594 25.34 21.60 3.80
C GLN A 594 24.45 22.78 4.24
N HIS A 595 23.13 22.67 4.11
CA HIS A 595 22.19 23.70 4.56
C HIS A 595 22.26 23.91 6.07
N ILE A 596 22.36 22.84 6.85
CA ILE A 596 22.57 22.91 8.31
C ILE A 596 23.86 23.65 8.63
N ILE A 597 24.98 23.29 8.00
CA ILE A 597 26.26 23.96 8.17
C ILE A 597 26.16 25.45 7.88
N ASP A 598 25.53 25.80 6.76
CA ASP A 598 25.37 27.20 6.34
C ASP A 598 24.54 28.02 7.34
N CYS A 599 23.50 27.43 7.93
CA CYS A 599 22.73 28.06 9.01
C CYS A 599 23.59 28.25 10.25
N LEU A 600 24.31 27.22 10.70
CA LEU A 600 25.15 27.28 11.90
C LEU A 600 26.30 28.28 11.75
N VAL A 601 26.91 28.36 10.58
CA VAL A 601 27.94 29.37 10.27
C VAL A 601 27.39 30.81 10.33
N ARG A 602 26.12 30.98 9.95
CA ARG A 602 25.42 32.27 10.08
C ARG A 602 24.87 32.55 11.49
N HIS A 603 25.16 31.67 12.46
CA HIS A 603 24.63 31.73 13.81
C HIS A 603 23.09 31.68 13.87
N ASP A 604 22.48 30.88 13.01
CA ASP A 604 21.04 30.69 12.90
C ASP A 604 20.65 29.22 13.13
N PRO A 605 20.81 28.70 14.35
CA PRO A 605 20.46 27.31 14.65
C PRO A 605 18.95 27.06 14.63
N ALA A 606 18.10 28.07 14.84
CA ALA A 606 16.65 27.93 14.76
C ALA A 606 16.22 27.52 13.36
N THR A 607 16.66 28.24 12.31
CA THR A 607 16.36 27.88 10.92
C THR A 607 16.96 26.52 10.56
N ALA A 608 18.14 26.14 11.08
CA ALA A 608 18.69 24.82 10.85
C ALA A 608 17.76 23.72 11.37
N VAL A 609 17.19 23.90 12.56
CA VAL A 609 16.23 22.94 13.16
C VAL A 609 14.93 22.93 12.36
N ASP A 610 14.32 24.08 12.13
CA ASP A 610 12.98 24.19 11.57
C ASP A 610 12.87 23.66 10.12
N GLN A 611 13.96 23.68 9.36
CA GLN A 611 13.94 23.36 7.94
C GLN A 611 14.69 22.07 7.57
N TYR A 612 15.72 21.66 8.34
CA TYR A 612 16.65 20.66 7.84
C TYR A 612 16.99 19.53 8.84
N VAL A 613 17.16 19.84 10.13
CA VAL A 613 17.66 18.87 11.12
C VAL A 613 16.75 17.67 11.29
N ALA A 614 15.43 17.89 11.23
CA ALA A 614 14.45 16.81 11.36
C ALA A 614 14.38 15.89 10.15
N THR A 615 14.95 16.28 9.01
CA THR A 615 14.85 15.54 7.75
C THR A 615 16.19 14.95 7.26
N VAL A 616 17.29 15.22 7.94
CA VAL A 616 18.63 14.82 7.47
C VAL A 616 18.83 13.31 7.35
N ASN A 617 18.08 12.52 8.07
CA ASN A 617 18.07 11.04 7.98
C ASN A 617 16.69 10.50 7.56
N ASN A 618 16.03 11.19 6.65
CA ASN A 618 14.65 10.86 6.20
C ASN A 618 14.50 9.45 5.57
N CYS A 619 15.61 8.78 5.26
CA CYS A 619 15.60 7.39 4.80
C CYS A 619 15.30 6.39 5.93
N LEU A 620 15.44 6.77 7.19
CA LEU A 620 15.24 5.90 8.33
C LEU A 620 14.10 6.36 9.22
N GLU A 621 14.16 7.55 9.72
CA GLU A 621 13.15 8.20 10.55
C GLU A 621 13.72 9.53 11.05
N SER A 622 12.94 10.59 10.93
CA SER A 622 13.41 11.96 11.22
C SER A 622 13.25 12.40 12.68
N TYR A 623 12.81 11.50 13.57
CA TYR A 623 12.39 11.85 14.93
C TYR A 623 13.47 11.70 16.01
N SER A 624 14.69 11.34 15.61
CA SER A 624 15.83 11.07 16.53
C SER A 624 16.15 12.21 17.49
N ILE A 625 15.78 13.45 17.16
CA ILE A 625 16.01 14.62 18.02
C ILE A 625 15.00 14.73 19.18
N TYR A 626 13.88 14.04 19.12
CA TYR A 626 12.78 14.14 20.09
C TYR A 626 12.78 13.01 21.12
N PHE A 627 13.45 11.88 20.83
CA PHE A 627 13.44 10.68 21.66
C PHE A 627 14.81 10.34 22.20
N SER A 628 14.84 9.58 23.30
CA SER A 628 16.09 9.16 23.95
C SER A 628 17.00 8.38 22.99
N PRO A 629 18.32 8.54 23.05
CA PRO A 629 19.26 7.76 22.24
C PRO A 629 19.01 6.25 22.31
N ALA A 630 18.72 5.74 23.52
CA ALA A 630 18.43 4.33 23.71
C ALA A 630 17.16 3.85 22.96
N VAL A 631 16.15 4.71 22.83
CA VAL A 631 14.93 4.43 22.04
C VAL A 631 15.26 4.38 20.55
N ILE A 632 16.01 5.34 20.05
CA ILE A 632 16.44 5.39 18.65
C ILE A 632 17.36 4.20 18.30
N ASP A 633 18.30 3.85 19.17
CA ASP A 633 19.14 2.67 18.99
C ASP A 633 18.32 1.38 18.96
N THR A 634 17.32 1.26 19.85
CA THR A 634 16.40 0.12 19.88
C THR A 634 15.61 0.01 18.57
N LEU A 635 15.03 1.11 18.09
CA LEU A 635 14.30 1.13 16.81
C LEU A 635 15.19 0.77 15.63
N ASN A 636 16.38 1.36 15.56
CA ASN A 636 17.32 1.05 14.48
C ASN A 636 17.74 -0.43 14.50
N ASP A 637 17.96 -1.02 15.68
CA ASP A 637 18.27 -2.46 15.78
C ASP A 637 17.06 -3.33 15.41
N MET A 638 15.88 -2.95 15.84
CA MET A 638 14.63 -3.64 15.49
C MET A 638 14.36 -3.61 14.00
N ASN A 639 14.48 -2.46 13.36
CA ASN A 639 14.10 -2.28 11.97
C ASN A 639 15.20 -2.67 10.98
N TRP A 640 16.47 -2.37 11.30
CA TRP A 640 17.58 -2.45 10.36
C TRP A 640 18.75 -3.31 10.85
N GLY A 641 18.64 -3.91 12.04
CA GLY A 641 19.70 -4.75 12.62
C GLY A 641 20.00 -5.99 11.78
N ALA A 642 21.17 -6.57 12.00
CA ALA A 642 21.69 -7.71 11.22
C ALA A 642 20.78 -8.95 11.28
N GLY A 643 19.93 -9.08 12.32
CA GLY A 643 18.93 -10.16 12.42
C GLY A 643 17.73 -10.03 11.50
N ASN A 644 17.56 -8.88 10.84
CA ASN A 644 16.35 -8.53 10.10
C ASN A 644 16.56 -8.50 8.57
N GLN A 645 17.65 -9.10 8.08
CA GLN A 645 18.02 -9.07 6.66
C GLN A 645 17.05 -9.82 5.75
N ASP A 646 16.21 -10.69 6.32
CA ASP A 646 15.19 -11.43 5.59
C ASP A 646 13.82 -10.74 5.61
N ASN A 647 13.73 -9.53 6.21
CA ASN A 647 12.48 -8.79 6.30
C ASN A 647 12.15 -8.04 5.00
N LEU A 648 10.90 -7.57 4.93
CA LEU A 648 10.34 -6.92 3.73
C LEU A 648 11.26 -5.83 3.19
N TYR A 649 11.48 -5.85 1.90
CA TYR A 649 12.32 -4.91 1.14
C TYR A 649 13.79 -4.81 1.58
N PHE A 650 14.24 -5.53 2.60
CA PHE A 650 15.66 -5.55 2.97
C PHE A 650 16.48 -6.08 1.79
N GLY A 651 17.45 -5.54 1.30
CA GLY A 651 18.19 -5.93 0.10
C GLY A 651 17.62 -5.44 -1.24
N THR A 652 16.43 -4.86 -1.29
CA THR A 652 16.05 -3.88 -2.31
C THR A 652 16.95 -2.66 -2.10
N ASN A 653 17.30 -1.87 -3.13
CA ASN A 653 18.23 -0.73 -2.99
C ASN A 653 17.71 0.35 -2.02
N ILE A 654 17.44 -0.06 -0.77
CA ILE A 654 17.00 0.81 0.31
C ILE A 654 18.24 1.47 0.91
N ASN A 655 18.19 2.78 1.04
CA ASN A 655 19.19 3.50 1.77
C ASN A 655 18.84 3.55 3.27
N PHE A 656 19.13 2.48 3.99
CA PHE A 656 19.05 2.42 5.45
C PHE A 656 20.38 2.75 6.16
N ASP A 657 21.41 3.07 5.41
CA ASP A 657 22.73 3.44 5.92
C ASP A 657 22.74 4.94 6.26
N LYS A 658 22.32 5.25 7.47
CA LYS A 658 22.17 6.62 7.97
C LYS A 658 23.49 7.37 8.08
N ALA A 659 23.45 8.69 7.96
CA ALA A 659 24.55 9.57 8.35
C ALA A 659 24.64 9.64 9.89
N GLU A 660 25.83 9.51 10.44
CA GLU A 660 26.09 9.56 11.88
C GLU A 660 26.02 11.01 12.41
N VAL A 661 24.84 11.61 12.35
CA VAL A 661 24.62 13.04 12.72
C VAL A 661 23.65 13.22 13.89
N GLU A 662 23.10 12.17 14.47
CA GLU A 662 22.05 12.24 15.48
C GLU A 662 22.45 13.03 16.73
N GLU A 663 23.63 12.77 17.29
CA GLU A 663 24.13 13.53 18.47
C GLU A 663 24.29 15.02 18.15
N ALA A 664 24.82 15.34 16.95
CA ALA A 664 24.96 16.73 16.50
C ALA A 664 23.61 17.38 16.29
N SER A 665 22.66 16.68 15.65
CA SER A 665 21.29 17.15 15.39
C SER A 665 20.55 17.45 16.70
N ARG A 666 20.65 16.56 17.68
CA ARG A 666 20.06 16.75 19.01
C ARG A 666 20.70 17.94 19.74
N SER A 667 22.04 18.10 19.65
CA SER A 667 22.75 19.26 20.20
C SER A 667 22.25 20.57 19.57
N VAL A 668 22.13 20.63 18.26
CA VAL A 668 21.60 21.81 17.54
C VAL A 668 20.16 22.11 17.99
N TYR A 669 19.30 21.08 18.09
CA TYR A 669 17.92 21.24 18.55
C TYR A 669 17.86 21.81 19.99
N GLN A 670 18.63 21.25 20.92
CA GLN A 670 18.65 21.71 22.32
C GLN A 670 19.15 23.15 22.45
N ARG A 671 20.10 23.53 21.59
CA ARG A 671 20.74 24.85 21.58
C ARG A 671 20.16 25.83 20.57
N ARG A 672 18.99 25.53 19.97
CA ARG A 672 18.36 26.31 18.88
C ARG A 672 18.04 27.77 19.24
N ALA A 673 17.97 28.09 20.52
CA ALA A 673 17.78 29.47 21.00
C ALA A 673 19.09 30.23 21.28
N GLU A 674 20.26 29.61 21.12
CA GLU A 674 21.58 30.22 21.38
C GLU A 674 22.00 31.11 20.21
N ILE A 675 21.68 32.39 20.26
CA ILE A 675 22.15 33.36 19.27
C ILE A 675 23.65 33.59 19.49
N GLY A 676 24.47 33.34 18.44
CA GLY A 676 25.92 33.48 18.49
C GLY A 676 26.66 32.35 19.20
N GLY A 677 25.97 31.20 19.42
CA GLY A 677 26.60 30.00 19.98
C GLY A 677 27.74 29.45 19.11
N ASP A 678 28.71 28.79 19.72
CA ASP A 678 29.75 28.05 19.00
C ASP A 678 29.27 26.64 18.66
N PHE A 679 29.09 26.37 17.37
CA PHE A 679 28.66 25.08 16.80
C PHE A 679 29.78 24.36 16.04
N ALA A 680 31.06 24.68 16.32
CA ALA A 680 32.19 24.12 15.57
C ALA A 680 32.26 22.58 15.66
N LYS A 681 31.80 21.97 16.79
CA LYS A 681 31.77 20.51 16.96
C LYS A 681 30.72 19.91 16.01
N GLU A 682 29.51 20.43 16.03
CA GLU A 682 28.39 19.99 15.21
C GLU A 682 28.68 20.16 13.70
N ILE A 683 29.18 21.31 13.30
CA ILE A 683 29.64 21.57 11.94
C ILE A 683 30.64 20.54 11.45
N ARG A 684 31.56 20.10 12.33
CA ARG A 684 32.55 19.07 11.96
C ARG A 684 31.87 17.75 11.69
N VAL A 685 30.91 17.32 12.52
CA VAL A 685 30.16 16.08 12.34
C VAL A 685 29.42 16.09 11.01
N TYR A 686 28.71 17.18 10.66
CA TYR A 686 28.04 17.28 9.37
C TYR A 686 29.01 17.28 8.19
N ARG A 687 30.22 17.85 8.31
CA ARG A 687 31.24 17.76 7.26
C ARG A 687 31.75 16.33 7.07
N ASP A 688 31.98 15.61 8.16
CA ASP A 688 32.43 14.22 8.10
C ASP A 688 31.34 13.35 7.44
N ALA A 689 30.05 13.59 7.76
CA ALA A 689 28.91 12.95 7.10
C ALA A 689 28.87 13.26 5.59
N ILE A 690 29.02 14.52 5.18
CA ILE A 690 29.12 14.89 3.77
C ILE A 690 30.23 14.12 3.04
N ASP A 691 31.38 13.96 3.67
CA ASP A 691 32.51 13.25 3.05
C ASP A 691 32.25 11.74 2.92
N MET A 692 31.48 11.15 3.82
CA MET A 692 31.00 9.77 3.70
C MET A 692 29.96 9.64 2.57
N GLU A 693 28.96 10.49 2.57
CA GLU A 693 27.89 10.47 1.56
C GLU A 693 28.41 10.73 0.14
N LYS A 694 29.44 11.57 -0.03
CA LYS A 694 30.15 11.72 -1.32
C LYS A 694 30.76 10.42 -1.83
N LYS A 695 31.20 9.52 -0.96
CA LYS A 695 31.74 8.21 -1.38
C LYS A 695 30.62 7.28 -1.83
N LYS A 696 29.50 7.27 -1.10
CA LYS A 696 28.29 6.50 -1.47
C LYS A 696 27.76 6.99 -2.82
N LEU A 697 27.56 8.30 -2.97
CA LEU A 697 27.11 8.92 -4.21
C LEU A 697 27.93 8.47 -5.43
N ARG A 698 29.29 8.49 -5.32
CA ARG A 698 30.15 8.03 -6.42
C ARG A 698 29.94 6.55 -6.73
N ALA A 699 29.76 5.72 -5.71
CA ALA A 699 29.56 4.28 -5.88
C ALA A 699 28.21 3.98 -6.56
N ASP A 700 27.15 4.68 -6.16
CA ASP A 700 25.82 4.50 -6.73
C ASP A 700 25.75 5.01 -8.16
N VAL A 701 26.30 6.20 -8.45
CA VAL A 701 26.41 6.74 -9.81
C VAL A 701 27.17 5.79 -10.75
N HIS A 702 28.22 5.14 -10.25
CA HIS A 702 28.95 4.14 -11.03
C HIS A 702 28.09 2.91 -11.37
N LYS A 703 27.42 2.33 -10.37
CA LYS A 703 26.50 1.18 -10.57
C LYS A 703 25.35 1.54 -11.52
N GLU A 704 24.74 2.71 -11.32
CA GLU A 704 23.64 3.18 -12.17
C GLU A 704 24.09 3.41 -13.62
N THR A 705 25.26 4.00 -13.82
CA THR A 705 25.83 4.23 -15.16
C THR A 705 25.96 2.90 -15.92
N GLU A 706 26.44 1.85 -15.27
CA GLU A 706 26.51 0.50 -15.84
C GLU A 706 25.11 -0.06 -16.12
N ALA A 707 24.20 0.06 -15.13
CA ALA A 707 22.82 -0.43 -15.25
C ALA A 707 22.05 0.25 -16.39
N ILE A 708 22.20 1.56 -16.57
CA ILE A 708 21.58 2.31 -17.67
C ILE A 708 22.13 1.82 -19.03
N GLY A 709 23.43 1.54 -19.11
CA GLY A 709 24.04 0.95 -20.30
C GLY A 709 23.41 -0.39 -20.68
N TRP A 710 23.22 -1.27 -19.73
CA TRP A 710 22.55 -2.56 -19.94
C TRP A 710 21.05 -2.39 -20.29
N LEU A 711 20.35 -1.49 -19.64
CA LEU A 711 18.95 -1.19 -19.97
C LEU A 711 18.83 -0.71 -21.44
N LYS A 712 19.69 0.17 -21.87
CA LYS A 712 19.75 0.63 -23.27
C LYS A 712 19.85 -0.55 -24.24
N ASP A 713 20.73 -1.51 -23.95
CA ASP A 713 20.91 -2.70 -24.81
C ASP A 713 19.67 -3.61 -24.75
N LEU A 714 19.00 -3.73 -23.62
CA LEU A 714 17.73 -4.45 -23.51
C LEU A 714 16.62 -3.79 -24.35
N LEU A 715 16.57 -2.47 -24.44
CA LEU A 715 15.54 -1.74 -25.21
C LEU A 715 15.82 -1.75 -26.73
N GLY A 716 17.06 -1.79 -27.16
CA GLY A 716 17.48 -1.89 -28.57
C GLY A 716 17.21 -3.26 -29.17
#